data_26f4cd2744dd8213612d8b4e0f1df50c
#
_entry.id   26f4cd2744dd8213612d8b4e0f1df50c
#
_cell.length_a   1.000
_cell.length_b   1.000
_cell.length_c   1.000
_cell.angle_alpha   90.00
_cell.angle_beta   90.00
_cell.angle_gamma   90.00
#
_symmetry.space_group_name_H-M   'P 1'
#
loop_
_entity.id
_entity.type
_entity.pdbx_description
1 polymer ?
#
loop_
_entity_poly.entity_id
_entity_poly.type
_entity_poly.pdbx_seq_one_letter_code
_entity_poly.pdbx_strand_id
1 'polypeptide(L)'
;MDLTAQASRRDLWFATVRTHLPKVFNEDGSGKIPQFNPPYREPIWILPALYTGAQEYIDPANKIVARYNDAPGSMRPHESGVHCGRDFNIFQSNHLANMLHRFGHLATPAARAVMEWHTRLVFRTVGGSRQSDFKFHGANDNMPMLATVGHILGGEALNDRAAIDHGVWMLNQFRRLLSRSAWASEFNSSTYSAVTLSGAAKIATGSHDPEIRKLARQIEERLWAEVILHFHPPTRQQAGPQSRAYCIDMAGHTHSLQMLLWLVFGQAVSGRDPMKSYFAPDGTEVIHFEGNYFQSIAEYCEFLEPEFHVPDQLAALMTTRTYPAILHGRSEAMGRFDEQASQYQTTTYMEEAFSLGSVNTPMGGGEQTMSAYLTYKRRPEVTSFRDGGIAFVRYLAGNAEYGAFEKSVDGAYANERFVPNLGWLYTLQEKNTVLVLCTPNLKKQADVPTEFLRLSLIFPAHFGTITRSIIGAQPSVSGAVGQSESVVGVSVEAGEVYIHVQPLLPTLLPRPAAVRFSRSNQYEMLELINYQGPPRAFTQQDLSRMVNGCVMTVSDRKAESSLEDFHRRLSRCAVTDYISARHRYFLYQRQDVELEVVLTMDPFGVQTEAINGRHRPIPVFESNLVDVKNLPWMTGPVASNKPHFPWGDNMTQLPWTNWWLIGSRGLPTEPPYSAVSQGADPINKKPL
;
A
#
# COMPACT_ATOMS: atom_id res chain seq x y z
N MET A 1 -21.60 -1.84 16.27
CA MET A 1 -21.20 -2.69 15.13
C MET A 1 -21.80 -4.08 15.28
N ASP A 2 -22.24 -4.75 14.20
CA ASP A 2 -22.89 -6.06 14.24
C ASP A 2 -21.87 -7.21 14.13
N LEU A 3 -21.43 -7.71 15.28
CA LEU A 3 -20.47 -8.82 15.38
C LEU A 3 -21.06 -10.16 14.89
N THR A 4 -22.38 -10.33 14.99
CA THR A 4 -23.07 -11.54 14.52
C THR A 4 -23.02 -11.62 13.00
N ALA A 5 -23.28 -10.50 12.32
CA ALA A 5 -23.19 -10.44 10.87
C ALA A 5 -21.74 -10.61 10.39
N GLN A 6 -20.77 -10.11 11.15
CA GLN A 6 -19.34 -10.33 10.86
C GLN A 6 -18.99 -11.83 10.98
N ALA A 7 -19.39 -12.47 12.06
CA ALA A 7 -19.19 -13.90 12.27
C ALA A 7 -19.82 -14.72 11.13
N SER A 8 -21.08 -14.42 10.77
CA SER A 8 -21.78 -15.13 9.70
C SER A 8 -21.07 -15.03 8.34
N ARG A 9 -20.51 -13.87 8.00
CA ARG A 9 -19.75 -13.68 6.75
C ARG A 9 -18.43 -14.45 6.78
N ARG A 10 -17.75 -14.47 7.93
CA ARG A 10 -16.53 -15.25 8.15
C ARG A 10 -16.80 -16.74 7.99
N ASP A 11 -17.82 -17.24 8.68
CA ASP A 11 -18.19 -18.65 8.65
C ASP A 11 -18.55 -19.10 7.24
N LEU A 12 -19.29 -18.29 6.50
CA LEU A 12 -19.62 -18.56 5.10
C LEU A 12 -18.35 -18.66 4.23
N TRP A 13 -17.40 -17.72 4.37
CA TRP A 13 -16.15 -17.75 3.62
C TRP A 13 -15.33 -19.00 3.94
N PHE A 14 -15.11 -19.28 5.23
CA PHE A 14 -14.32 -20.43 5.68
C PHE A 14 -14.98 -21.77 5.27
N ALA A 15 -16.29 -21.88 5.43
CA ALA A 15 -17.03 -23.07 5.00
C ALA A 15 -16.90 -23.33 3.49
N THR A 16 -16.84 -22.26 2.69
CA THR A 16 -16.68 -22.38 1.24
C THR A 16 -15.24 -22.72 0.88
N VAL A 17 -14.25 -22.03 1.44
CA VAL A 17 -12.82 -22.26 1.12
C VAL A 17 -12.39 -23.68 1.48
N ARG A 18 -12.80 -24.20 2.64
CA ARG A 18 -12.43 -25.58 3.06
C ARG A 18 -12.84 -26.65 2.04
N THR A 19 -13.92 -26.44 1.29
CA THR A 19 -14.38 -27.40 0.27
C THR A 19 -13.41 -27.52 -0.90
N HIS A 20 -12.45 -26.58 -1.03
CA HIS A 20 -11.42 -26.62 -2.05
C HIS A 20 -10.17 -27.39 -1.61
N LEU A 21 -10.07 -27.77 -0.33
CA LEU A 21 -8.92 -28.49 0.20
C LEU A 21 -8.60 -29.76 -0.63
N PRO A 22 -9.57 -30.61 -0.98
CA PRO A 22 -9.32 -31.78 -1.81
C PRO A 22 -8.92 -31.49 -3.25
N LYS A 23 -9.14 -30.26 -3.73
CA LYS A 23 -8.69 -29.82 -5.06
C LYS A 23 -7.22 -29.44 -5.07
N VAL A 24 -6.70 -29.03 -3.91
CA VAL A 24 -5.37 -28.48 -3.72
C VAL A 24 -4.39 -29.51 -3.20
N PHE A 25 -4.86 -30.44 -2.35
CA PHE A 25 -4.03 -31.46 -1.71
C PHE A 25 -4.53 -32.87 -2.01
N ASN A 26 -3.59 -33.82 -2.02
CA ASN A 26 -3.85 -35.26 -2.04
C ASN A 26 -4.24 -35.75 -0.64
N GLU A 27 -4.77 -36.96 -0.56
CA GLU A 27 -5.15 -37.60 0.72
C GLU A 27 -3.97 -37.78 1.67
N ASP A 28 -2.76 -37.85 1.15
CA ASP A 28 -1.53 -37.95 1.92
C ASP A 28 -0.98 -36.61 2.39
N GLY A 29 -1.64 -35.50 2.06
CA GLY A 29 -1.25 -34.14 2.39
C GLY A 29 -0.24 -33.47 1.42
N SER A 30 0.14 -34.15 0.32
CA SER A 30 0.97 -33.53 -0.71
C SER A 30 0.17 -32.60 -1.60
N GLY A 31 0.80 -31.52 -2.07
CA GLY A 31 0.15 -30.56 -2.98
C GLY A 31 -0.14 -31.15 -4.36
N LYS A 32 -1.34 -30.91 -4.89
CA LYS A 32 -1.76 -31.29 -6.26
C LYS A 32 -1.33 -30.27 -7.31
N ILE A 33 -1.12 -29.03 -6.94
CA ILE A 33 -0.90 -27.93 -7.87
C ILE A 33 0.58 -27.58 -7.85
N PRO A 34 1.33 -27.85 -8.94
CA PRO A 34 2.75 -27.51 -9.03
C PRO A 34 3.04 -26.02 -8.88
N GLN A 35 2.00 -25.19 -9.05
CA GLN A 35 2.06 -23.73 -9.04
C GLN A 35 1.87 -23.11 -7.66
N PHE A 36 1.71 -23.89 -6.59
CA PHE A 36 1.83 -23.38 -5.22
C PHE A 36 3.27 -22.95 -4.98
N ASN A 37 3.61 -21.87 -5.60
CA ASN A 37 4.85 -21.21 -5.35
C ASN A 37 4.55 -19.75 -4.94
N PRO A 38 5.01 -19.33 -3.80
CA PRO A 38 5.98 -20.03 -2.95
C PRO A 38 5.30 -20.96 -1.93
N PRO A 39 5.96 -22.05 -1.54
CA PRO A 39 5.42 -23.06 -0.63
C PRO A 39 5.11 -22.54 0.78
N TYR A 40 5.58 -21.35 1.15
CA TYR A 40 5.30 -20.73 2.46
C TYR A 40 3.82 -20.39 2.69
N ARG A 41 2.99 -20.41 1.65
CA ARG A 41 1.55 -20.15 1.77
C ARG A 41 0.70 -21.38 1.91
N GLU A 42 1.27 -22.58 1.77
CA GLU A 42 0.52 -23.83 1.95
C GLU A 42 -0.17 -23.96 3.32
N PRO A 43 0.45 -23.56 4.47
CA PRO A 43 -0.20 -23.65 5.76
C PRO A 43 -1.49 -22.84 5.88
N ILE A 44 -1.67 -21.78 5.09
CA ILE A 44 -2.88 -20.96 5.15
C ILE A 44 -4.12 -21.78 4.78
N TRP A 45 -3.98 -22.77 3.91
CA TRP A 45 -5.08 -23.63 3.48
C TRP A 45 -5.67 -24.48 4.59
N ILE A 46 -4.89 -24.80 5.62
CA ILE A 46 -5.38 -25.60 6.74
C ILE A 46 -6.22 -24.77 7.72
N LEU A 47 -6.08 -23.45 7.72
CA LEU A 47 -6.81 -22.57 8.63
C LEU A 47 -8.34 -22.74 8.51
N PRO A 48 -8.96 -22.71 7.31
CA PRO A 48 -10.39 -22.96 7.18
C PRO A 48 -10.83 -24.34 7.70
N ALA A 49 -10.00 -25.36 7.51
CA ALA A 49 -10.27 -26.72 7.98
C ALA A 49 -10.29 -26.78 9.51
N LEU A 50 -9.27 -26.23 10.16
CA LEU A 50 -9.18 -26.19 11.62
C LEU A 50 -10.27 -25.30 12.23
N TYR A 51 -10.53 -24.15 11.63
CA TYR A 51 -11.52 -23.17 12.11
C TYR A 51 -12.93 -23.76 12.17
N THR A 52 -13.32 -24.53 11.17
CA THR A 52 -14.68 -25.09 11.08
C THR A 52 -14.90 -26.29 11.99
N GLY A 53 -13.84 -26.91 12.52
CA GLY A 53 -13.91 -28.04 13.46
C GLY A 53 -14.51 -29.32 12.90
N ALA A 54 -14.74 -29.43 11.59
CA ALA A 54 -15.28 -30.62 10.97
C ALA A 54 -14.19 -31.69 10.80
N GLN A 55 -14.38 -32.88 11.40
CA GLN A 55 -13.37 -33.93 11.49
C GLN A 55 -12.86 -34.38 10.11
N GLU A 56 -13.72 -34.42 9.12
CA GLU A 56 -13.37 -34.75 7.73
C GLU A 56 -12.33 -33.82 7.09
N TYR A 57 -12.16 -32.62 7.64
CA TYR A 57 -11.15 -31.64 7.20
C TYR A 57 -9.97 -31.50 8.15
N ILE A 58 -10.15 -31.84 9.44
CA ILE A 58 -9.09 -31.82 10.46
C ILE A 58 -8.02 -32.85 10.16
N ASP A 59 -8.41 -34.06 9.80
CA ASP A 59 -7.46 -35.15 9.50
C ASP A 59 -6.57 -34.83 8.28
N PRO A 60 -7.11 -34.39 7.13
CA PRO A 60 -6.28 -33.86 6.02
C PRO A 60 -5.38 -32.71 6.43
N ALA A 61 -5.88 -31.74 7.19
CA ALA A 61 -5.09 -30.59 7.64
C ALA A 61 -3.88 -31.03 8.49
N ASN A 62 -4.09 -31.99 9.40
CA ASN A 62 -3.01 -32.55 10.22
C ASN A 62 -1.95 -33.26 9.37
N LYS A 63 -2.35 -34.02 8.34
CA LYS A 63 -1.41 -34.64 7.40
C LYS A 63 -0.58 -33.64 6.63
N ILE A 64 -1.22 -32.56 6.16
CA ILE A 64 -0.54 -31.43 5.45
C ILE A 64 0.53 -30.83 6.36
N VAL A 65 0.17 -30.47 7.61
CA VAL A 65 1.11 -29.85 8.55
C VAL A 65 2.23 -30.81 8.92
N ALA A 66 1.93 -32.07 9.22
CA ALA A 66 2.93 -33.04 9.64
C ALA A 66 4.04 -33.26 8.60
N ARG A 67 3.72 -33.10 7.30
CA ARG A 67 4.68 -33.23 6.19
C ARG A 67 5.42 -31.94 5.86
N TYR A 68 5.05 -30.85 6.48
CA TYR A 68 5.44 -29.53 6.03
C TYR A 68 6.96 -29.31 6.00
N ASN A 69 7.69 -29.84 6.99
CA ASN A 69 9.15 -29.77 7.02
C ASN A 69 9.84 -30.68 6.00
N ASP A 70 9.14 -31.70 5.50
CA ASP A 70 9.67 -32.70 4.57
C ASP A 70 9.35 -32.36 3.11
N ALA A 71 8.40 -31.44 2.87
CA ALA A 71 8.00 -31.06 1.52
C ALA A 71 9.14 -30.35 0.78
N PRO A 72 9.40 -30.67 -0.51
CA PRO A 72 10.35 -29.94 -1.32
C PRO A 72 9.99 -28.45 -1.35
N GLY A 73 10.91 -27.60 -0.93
CA GLY A 73 10.70 -26.14 -0.87
C GLY A 73 10.05 -25.63 0.42
N SER A 74 9.66 -26.50 1.38
CA SER A 74 9.23 -26.08 2.70
C SER A 74 10.46 -25.66 3.51
N MET A 75 10.48 -24.47 4.06
CA MET A 75 11.43 -23.92 5.04
C MET A 75 12.92 -24.34 4.93
N ARG A 76 13.30 -25.00 3.87
CA ARG A 76 14.72 -25.12 3.54
C ARG A 76 15.21 -23.76 3.12
N PRO A 77 16.52 -23.46 3.25
CA PRO A 77 17.07 -22.15 2.92
C PRO A 77 16.46 -21.68 1.61
N HIS A 78 15.67 -20.63 1.68
CA HIS A 78 15.09 -20.04 0.49
C HIS A 78 16.20 -19.27 -0.18
N GLU A 79 16.73 -19.78 -1.30
CA GLU A 79 17.79 -19.12 -2.06
C GLU A 79 17.38 -17.71 -2.51
N SER A 80 16.12 -17.44 -2.60
CA SER A 80 15.57 -16.12 -2.98
C SER A 80 15.40 -15.15 -1.83
N GLY A 81 15.81 -15.47 -0.63
CA GLY A 81 16.01 -14.58 0.53
C GLY A 81 15.16 -13.32 0.70
N VAL A 82 13.95 -13.30 0.14
CA VAL A 82 13.21 -12.06 -0.07
C VAL A 82 12.81 -11.39 1.22
N HIS A 83 12.67 -12.14 2.32
CA HIS A 83 12.09 -11.52 3.49
C HIS A 83 12.78 -11.72 4.81
N CYS A 84 13.60 -12.73 5.02
CA CYS A 84 13.99 -13.00 6.41
C CYS A 84 15.31 -13.73 6.60
N GLY A 85 16.17 -13.76 5.61
CA GLY A 85 17.36 -14.60 5.66
C GLY A 85 17.07 -16.03 5.15
N ARG A 86 18.10 -16.82 5.06
CA ARG A 86 18.09 -18.06 4.26
C ARG A 86 17.17 -19.16 4.79
N ASP A 87 16.77 -19.11 6.06
CA ASP A 87 16.18 -20.24 6.76
C ASP A 87 14.82 -19.97 7.40
N PHE A 88 14.20 -18.78 7.12
CA PHE A 88 13.01 -18.35 7.83
C PHE A 88 12.08 -17.55 6.94
N ASN A 89 10.80 -17.87 6.99
CA ASN A 89 9.74 -17.08 6.38
C ASN A 89 8.73 -16.64 7.45
N ILE A 90 8.64 -15.33 7.71
CA ILE A 90 7.80 -14.78 8.77
C ILE A 90 6.31 -15.07 8.54
N PHE A 91 5.84 -15.04 7.30
CA PHE A 91 4.43 -15.29 7.01
C PHE A 91 4.03 -16.69 7.44
N GLN A 92 4.79 -17.69 7.02
CA GLN A 92 4.58 -19.09 7.32
C GLN A 92 4.66 -19.39 8.81
N SER A 93 5.75 -18.97 9.44
CA SER A 93 5.99 -19.31 10.85
C SER A 93 5.01 -18.61 11.77
N ASN A 94 4.60 -17.38 11.44
CA ASN A 94 3.54 -16.68 12.14
C ASN A 94 2.19 -17.41 12.03
N HIS A 95 1.82 -17.90 10.84
CA HIS A 95 0.58 -18.67 10.68
C HIS A 95 0.56 -19.90 11.56
N LEU A 96 1.64 -20.67 11.56
CA LEU A 96 1.74 -21.87 12.38
C LEU A 96 1.75 -21.55 13.88
N ALA A 97 2.36 -20.43 14.30
CA ALA A 97 2.31 -20.00 15.70
C ALA A 97 0.88 -19.62 16.13
N ASN A 98 0.16 -18.88 15.28
CA ASN A 98 -1.24 -18.54 15.53
C ASN A 98 -2.14 -19.78 15.55
N MET A 99 -1.94 -20.72 14.62
CA MET A 99 -2.70 -21.97 14.57
C MET A 99 -2.40 -22.86 15.79
N LEU A 100 -1.16 -22.91 16.25
CA LEU A 100 -0.79 -23.61 17.48
C LEU A 100 -1.53 -23.05 18.68
N HIS A 101 -1.60 -21.73 18.81
CA HIS A 101 -2.30 -21.07 19.90
C HIS A 101 -3.80 -21.37 19.88
N ARG A 102 -4.46 -21.25 18.73
CA ARG A 102 -5.91 -21.38 18.63
C ARG A 102 -6.41 -22.81 18.47
N PHE A 103 -5.70 -23.62 17.71
CA PHE A 103 -6.13 -24.94 17.25
C PHE A 103 -5.17 -26.06 17.62
N GLY A 104 -4.17 -25.80 18.45
CA GLY A 104 -3.22 -26.82 18.88
C GLY A 104 -3.85 -28.05 19.56
N HIS A 105 -5.04 -27.87 20.13
CA HIS A 105 -5.82 -29.00 20.71
C HIS A 105 -6.41 -29.93 19.65
N LEU A 106 -6.53 -29.50 18.39
CA LEU A 106 -6.97 -30.33 17.25
C LEU A 106 -5.79 -30.98 16.52
N ALA A 107 -4.56 -30.58 16.85
CA ALA A 107 -3.37 -31.06 16.17
C ALA A 107 -2.96 -32.47 16.65
N THR A 108 -2.65 -33.36 15.71
CA THR A 108 -1.97 -34.61 16.03
C THR A 108 -0.57 -34.34 16.60
N PRO A 109 0.05 -35.26 17.34
CA PRO A 109 1.40 -35.06 17.87
C PRO A 109 2.43 -34.66 16.80
N ALA A 110 2.35 -35.25 15.60
CA ALA A 110 3.25 -34.95 14.50
C ALA A 110 3.02 -33.50 13.96
N ALA A 111 1.77 -33.11 13.72
CA ALA A 111 1.43 -31.76 13.26
C ALA A 111 1.78 -30.72 14.32
N ARG A 112 1.49 -31.01 15.60
CA ARG A 112 1.83 -30.14 16.72
C ARG A 112 3.35 -29.91 16.83
N ALA A 113 4.16 -30.92 16.67
CA ALA A 113 5.61 -30.82 16.70
C ALA A 113 6.13 -29.86 15.61
N VAL A 114 5.54 -29.90 14.41
CA VAL A 114 5.87 -28.97 13.32
C VAL A 114 5.48 -27.53 13.70
N MET A 115 4.25 -27.31 14.19
CA MET A 115 3.80 -25.98 14.61
C MET A 115 4.70 -25.42 15.72
N GLU A 116 5.06 -26.21 16.72
CA GLU A 116 5.95 -25.80 17.82
C GLU A 116 7.35 -25.47 17.31
N TRP A 117 7.88 -26.25 16.38
CA TRP A 117 9.18 -25.97 15.78
C TRP A 117 9.21 -24.62 15.06
N HIS A 118 8.19 -24.34 14.22
CA HIS A 118 8.07 -23.06 13.52
C HIS A 118 7.87 -21.89 14.49
N THR A 119 7.08 -22.08 15.55
CA THR A 119 6.88 -21.06 16.59
C THR A 119 8.21 -20.72 17.28
N ARG A 120 9.01 -21.73 17.67
CA ARG A 120 10.34 -21.50 18.25
C ARG A 120 11.31 -20.86 17.25
N LEU A 121 11.14 -21.15 15.96
CA LEU A 121 11.92 -20.51 14.90
C LEU A 121 11.63 -19.00 14.81
N VAL A 122 10.37 -18.57 14.97
CA VAL A 122 10.02 -17.14 15.10
C VAL A 122 10.81 -16.50 16.24
N PHE A 123 10.78 -17.09 17.42
CA PHE A 123 11.45 -16.53 18.59
C PHE A 123 12.95 -16.35 18.35
N ARG A 124 13.62 -17.38 17.86
CA ARG A 124 15.06 -17.36 17.62
C ARG A 124 15.45 -16.38 16.52
N THR A 125 14.72 -16.38 15.43
CA THR A 125 15.07 -15.56 14.27
C THR A 125 14.75 -14.11 14.52
N VAL A 126 13.59 -13.78 15.03
CA VAL A 126 13.18 -12.40 15.29
C VAL A 126 13.87 -11.83 16.52
N GLY A 127 13.85 -12.55 17.64
CA GLY A 127 14.46 -12.10 18.88
C GLY A 127 15.98 -11.96 18.80
N GLY A 128 16.64 -12.86 18.06
CA GLY A 128 18.09 -12.83 17.82
C GLY A 128 18.50 -12.01 16.59
N SER A 129 17.54 -11.57 15.78
CA SER A 129 17.82 -10.89 14.52
C SER A 129 18.25 -9.44 14.75
N ARG A 130 19.27 -9.03 14.02
CA ARG A 130 19.65 -7.64 13.87
C ARG A 130 18.98 -6.97 12.67
N GLN A 131 18.11 -7.69 11.97
CA GLN A 131 17.43 -7.19 10.80
C GLN A 131 16.36 -6.18 11.18
N SER A 132 16.31 -5.08 10.45
CA SER A 132 15.33 -4.02 10.65
C SER A 132 13.92 -4.42 10.22
N ASP A 133 13.78 -5.46 9.36
CA ASP A 133 12.49 -5.92 8.84
C ASP A 133 11.49 -6.32 9.91
N PHE A 134 11.98 -6.73 11.08
CA PHE A 134 11.13 -7.16 12.19
C PHE A 134 10.92 -6.08 13.25
N LYS A 135 11.25 -4.83 12.93
CA LYS A 135 11.11 -3.69 13.85
C LYS A 135 10.25 -2.61 13.22
N PHE A 136 9.44 -1.95 14.02
CA PHE A 136 8.65 -0.81 13.57
C PHE A 136 9.57 0.43 13.46
N HIS A 137 9.99 0.75 12.25
CA HIS A 137 11.04 1.75 12.00
C HIS A 137 10.76 2.69 10.83
N GLY A 138 9.51 2.80 10.40
CA GLY A 138 9.15 3.76 9.36
C GLY A 138 9.29 3.27 7.91
N ALA A 139 9.49 1.97 7.68
CA ALA A 139 9.56 1.42 6.32
C ALA A 139 8.67 0.20 6.09
N ASN A 140 8.36 -0.53 7.15
CA ASN A 140 7.66 -1.80 7.07
C ASN A 140 6.94 -2.06 8.39
N ASP A 141 5.64 -2.20 8.37
CA ASP A 141 4.83 -2.47 9.56
C ASP A 141 4.23 -3.88 9.54
N ASN A 142 4.04 -4.46 8.36
CA ASN A 142 3.38 -5.76 8.23
C ASN A 142 4.23 -6.90 8.79
N MET A 143 5.50 -7.01 8.43
CA MET A 143 6.38 -8.08 8.95
C MET A 143 6.66 -7.95 10.46
N PRO A 144 6.95 -6.75 10.99
CA PRO A 144 7.03 -6.56 12.44
C PRO A 144 5.73 -6.95 13.17
N MET A 145 4.55 -6.65 12.60
CA MET A 145 3.28 -7.06 13.20
C MET A 145 3.11 -8.57 13.19
N LEU A 146 3.43 -9.25 12.09
CA LEU A 146 3.41 -10.72 12.03
C LEU A 146 4.36 -11.34 13.06
N ALA A 147 5.56 -10.78 13.21
CA ALA A 147 6.50 -11.21 14.24
C ALA A 147 5.95 -11.00 15.66
N THR A 148 5.26 -9.88 15.89
CA THR A 148 4.62 -9.57 17.17
C THR A 148 3.53 -10.58 17.52
N VAL A 149 2.68 -10.92 16.55
CA VAL A 149 1.65 -11.98 16.71
C VAL A 149 2.31 -13.31 17.07
N GLY A 150 3.33 -13.70 16.31
CA GLY A 150 4.06 -14.95 16.54
C GLY A 150 4.68 -15.03 17.94
N HIS A 151 5.26 -13.92 18.44
CA HIS A 151 5.85 -13.87 19.79
C HIS A 151 4.80 -13.92 20.90
N ILE A 152 3.72 -13.14 20.80
CA ILE A 152 2.69 -13.10 21.84
C ILE A 152 1.91 -14.41 21.85
N LEU A 153 1.21 -14.74 20.77
CA LEU A 153 0.34 -15.89 20.75
C LEU A 153 1.12 -17.22 20.77
N GLY A 154 2.24 -17.28 20.04
CA GLY A 154 3.13 -18.45 20.10
C GLY A 154 3.79 -18.61 21.45
N GLY A 155 4.19 -17.51 22.11
CA GLY A 155 4.73 -17.50 23.47
C GLY A 155 3.72 -18.02 24.49
N GLU A 156 2.47 -17.61 24.40
CA GLU A 156 1.38 -18.13 25.23
C GLU A 156 1.13 -19.63 24.98
N ALA A 157 1.12 -20.06 23.71
CA ALA A 157 0.94 -21.48 23.36
C ALA A 157 2.05 -22.39 23.90
N LEU A 158 3.27 -21.86 24.01
CA LEU A 158 4.44 -22.60 24.49
C LEU A 158 4.81 -22.28 25.94
N ASN A 159 4.06 -21.43 26.64
CA ASN A 159 4.36 -20.92 27.97
C ASN A 159 5.76 -20.28 28.06
N ASP A 160 6.18 -19.57 27.00
CA ASP A 160 7.47 -18.88 26.91
C ASP A 160 7.32 -17.39 27.27
N ARG A 161 7.59 -17.05 28.53
CA ARG A 161 7.46 -15.70 29.05
C ARG A 161 8.38 -14.71 28.33
N ALA A 162 9.59 -15.11 28.00
CA ALA A 162 10.55 -14.24 27.34
C ALA A 162 10.09 -13.86 25.92
N ALA A 163 9.48 -14.80 25.20
CA ALA A 163 8.86 -14.52 23.90
C ALA A 163 7.69 -13.54 24.04
N ILE A 164 6.81 -13.73 25.02
CA ILE A 164 5.69 -12.81 25.29
C ILE A 164 6.22 -11.40 25.59
N ASP A 165 7.20 -11.26 26.47
CA ASP A 165 7.79 -9.97 26.84
C ASP A 165 8.42 -9.26 25.62
N HIS A 166 9.07 -10.01 24.73
CA HIS A 166 9.59 -9.46 23.47
C HIS A 166 8.46 -8.98 22.55
N GLY A 167 7.40 -9.76 22.40
CA GLY A 167 6.22 -9.36 21.62
C GLY A 167 5.53 -8.11 22.18
N VAL A 168 5.41 -7.99 23.50
CA VAL A 168 4.87 -6.80 24.17
C VAL A 168 5.76 -5.59 23.93
N TRP A 169 7.09 -5.78 23.97
CA TRP A 169 8.03 -4.71 23.61
C TRP A 169 7.81 -4.23 22.17
N MET A 170 7.69 -5.15 21.19
CA MET A 170 7.40 -4.82 19.79
C MET A 170 6.07 -4.06 19.67
N LEU A 171 5.02 -4.52 20.32
CA LEU A 171 3.70 -3.87 20.29
C LEU A 171 3.77 -2.44 20.83
N ASN A 172 4.56 -2.21 21.88
CA ASN A 172 4.82 -0.88 22.42
C ASN A 172 5.66 0.00 21.48
N GLN A 173 6.56 -0.56 20.67
CA GLN A 173 7.25 0.21 19.64
C GLN A 173 6.25 0.71 18.59
N PHE A 174 5.33 -0.12 18.17
CA PHE A 174 4.29 0.30 17.21
C PHE A 174 3.37 1.37 17.82
N ARG A 175 2.94 1.21 19.09
CA ARG A 175 2.21 2.25 19.79
C ARG A 175 2.95 3.59 19.79
N ARG A 176 4.26 3.59 20.05
CA ARG A 176 5.10 4.80 20.05
C ARG A 176 5.17 5.42 18.64
N LEU A 177 5.27 4.61 17.57
CA LEU A 177 5.21 5.09 16.21
C LEU A 177 3.87 5.80 15.97
N LEU A 178 2.74 5.15 16.25
CA LEU A 178 1.41 5.71 16.07
C LEU A 178 1.12 6.92 16.98
N SER A 179 1.87 7.11 18.06
CA SER A 179 1.74 8.30 18.94
C SER A 179 2.38 9.56 18.36
N ARG A 180 3.24 9.43 17.35
CA ARG A 180 3.93 10.55 16.71
C ARG A 180 3.66 10.65 15.21
N SER A 181 2.86 9.74 14.67
CA SER A 181 2.44 9.69 13.27
C SER A 181 0.92 9.62 13.18
N ALA A 182 0.34 10.17 12.12
CA ALA A 182 -1.09 9.99 11.83
C ALA A 182 -1.37 8.54 11.43
N TRP A 183 -0.50 7.99 10.60
CA TRP A 183 -0.67 6.72 9.91
C TRP A 183 0.47 5.76 10.25
N ALA A 184 0.23 4.48 9.98
CA ALA A 184 1.29 3.49 9.88
C ALA A 184 2.33 3.89 8.83
N SER A 185 3.53 3.33 8.88
CA SER A 185 4.58 3.68 7.91
C SER A 185 4.22 3.20 6.50
N GLU A 186 3.57 2.06 6.41
CA GLU A 186 2.94 1.57 5.18
C GLU A 186 1.54 2.16 5.03
N PHE A 187 1.45 3.51 5.04
CA PHE A 187 0.19 4.24 5.06
C PHE A 187 -0.73 3.83 3.92
N ASN A 188 -2.01 3.67 4.25
CA ASN A 188 -3.10 3.45 3.31
C ASN A 188 -2.80 2.38 2.25
N SER A 189 -2.06 1.33 2.62
CA SER A 189 -1.70 0.26 1.70
C SER A 189 -2.88 -0.68 1.48
N SER A 190 -3.32 -0.81 0.24
CA SER A 190 -4.37 -1.77 -0.15
C SER A 190 -4.00 -3.22 0.18
N THR A 191 -2.72 -3.54 0.24
CA THR A 191 -2.22 -4.88 0.58
C THR A 191 -1.89 -5.01 2.06
N TYR A 192 -1.03 -4.13 2.58
CA TYR A 192 -0.39 -4.34 3.87
C TYR A 192 -1.13 -3.77 5.07
N SER A 193 -1.99 -2.76 4.87
CA SER A 193 -2.84 -2.30 5.98
C SER A 193 -3.73 -3.42 6.54
N ALA A 194 -4.19 -4.34 5.67
CA ALA A 194 -4.97 -5.50 6.11
C ALA A 194 -4.15 -6.48 6.95
N VAL A 195 -2.89 -6.73 6.59
CA VAL A 195 -1.99 -7.62 7.36
C VAL A 195 -1.75 -7.04 8.76
N THR A 196 -1.40 -5.76 8.82
CA THR A 196 -1.10 -5.08 10.08
C THR A 196 -2.33 -4.98 10.98
N LEU A 197 -3.49 -4.65 10.41
CA LEU A 197 -4.76 -4.56 11.12
C LEU A 197 -5.22 -5.93 11.64
N SER A 198 -5.16 -6.96 10.79
CA SER A 198 -5.49 -8.34 11.20
C SER A 198 -4.56 -8.86 12.30
N GLY A 199 -3.28 -8.53 12.23
CA GLY A 199 -2.33 -8.88 13.29
C GLY A 199 -2.70 -8.25 14.63
N ALA A 200 -3.03 -6.96 14.67
CA ALA A 200 -3.49 -6.28 15.88
C ALA A 200 -4.78 -6.92 16.42
N ALA A 201 -5.75 -7.20 15.55
CA ALA A 201 -7.02 -7.83 15.92
C ALA A 201 -6.83 -9.28 16.45
N LYS A 202 -5.90 -10.06 15.88
CA LYS A 202 -5.55 -11.40 16.41
C LYS A 202 -5.06 -11.36 17.85
N ILE A 203 -4.19 -10.41 18.17
CA ILE A 203 -3.71 -10.22 19.55
C ILE A 203 -4.85 -9.71 20.45
N ALA A 204 -5.64 -8.75 19.96
CA ALA A 204 -6.75 -8.17 20.71
C ALA A 204 -7.84 -9.18 21.08
N THR A 205 -8.01 -10.22 20.28
CA THR A 205 -9.01 -11.28 20.52
C THR A 205 -8.42 -12.55 21.12
N GLY A 206 -7.17 -12.87 20.80
CA GLY A 206 -6.56 -14.18 21.12
C GLY A 206 -5.72 -14.20 22.38
N SER A 207 -5.01 -13.12 22.74
CA SER A 207 -4.12 -13.15 23.91
C SER A 207 -4.87 -13.46 25.22
N HIS A 208 -4.25 -14.22 26.09
CA HIS A 208 -4.80 -14.55 27.40
C HIS A 208 -4.67 -13.37 28.39
N ASP A 209 -3.70 -12.48 28.17
CA ASP A 209 -3.44 -11.32 29.04
C ASP A 209 -4.38 -10.14 28.67
N PRO A 210 -5.23 -9.66 29.61
CA PRO A 210 -6.17 -8.57 29.35
C PRO A 210 -5.48 -7.22 29.04
N GLU A 211 -4.28 -6.96 29.57
CA GLU A 211 -3.57 -5.72 29.27
C GLU A 211 -2.95 -5.75 27.87
N ILE A 212 -2.47 -6.91 27.43
CA ILE A 212 -2.04 -7.10 26.04
C ILE A 212 -3.21 -6.94 25.09
N ARG A 213 -4.37 -7.56 25.37
CA ARG A 213 -5.58 -7.37 24.56
C ARG A 213 -6.00 -5.91 24.49
N LYS A 214 -6.00 -5.18 25.60
CA LYS A 214 -6.34 -3.77 25.66
C LYS A 214 -5.42 -2.91 24.78
N LEU A 215 -4.11 -3.12 24.89
CA LEU A 215 -3.13 -2.41 24.08
C LEU A 215 -3.32 -2.70 22.57
N ALA A 216 -3.48 -3.97 22.23
CA ALA A 216 -3.71 -4.38 20.85
C ALA A 216 -5.02 -3.80 20.27
N ARG A 217 -6.09 -3.73 21.08
CA ARG A 217 -7.35 -3.10 20.71
C ARG A 217 -7.20 -1.61 20.41
N GLN A 218 -6.45 -0.89 21.20
CA GLN A 218 -6.17 0.52 20.95
C GLN A 218 -5.37 0.73 19.65
N ILE A 219 -4.45 -0.18 19.35
CA ILE A 219 -3.72 -0.18 18.07
C ILE A 219 -4.70 -0.47 16.91
N GLU A 220 -5.55 -1.48 17.06
CA GLU A 220 -6.59 -1.82 16.10
C GLU A 220 -7.49 -0.61 15.78
N GLU A 221 -7.94 0.11 16.81
CA GLU A 221 -8.77 1.31 16.66
C GLU A 221 -8.07 2.40 15.84
N ARG A 222 -6.77 2.62 16.07
CA ARG A 222 -5.97 3.57 15.29
C ARG A 222 -5.82 3.17 13.82
N LEU A 223 -5.63 1.89 13.56
CA LEU A 223 -5.54 1.36 12.20
C LEU A 223 -6.90 1.43 11.48
N TRP A 224 -8.00 1.16 12.18
CA TRP A 224 -9.33 1.38 11.63
C TRP A 224 -9.62 2.83 11.31
N ALA A 225 -9.15 3.77 12.12
CA ALA A 225 -9.27 5.20 11.82
C ALA A 225 -8.59 5.53 10.48
N GLU A 226 -7.38 5.03 10.23
CA GLU A 226 -6.69 5.20 8.95
C GLU A 226 -7.51 4.64 7.79
N VAL A 227 -7.97 3.40 7.88
CA VAL A 227 -8.71 2.71 6.81
C VAL A 227 -10.03 3.43 6.50
N ILE A 228 -10.79 3.77 7.53
CA ILE A 228 -12.13 4.37 7.37
C ILE A 228 -12.03 5.80 6.85
N LEU A 229 -11.09 6.58 7.36
CA LEU A 229 -10.93 7.96 6.91
C LEU A 229 -10.52 8.05 5.45
N HIS A 230 -9.72 7.10 4.96
CA HIS A 230 -9.34 7.02 3.55
C HIS A 230 -10.35 6.27 2.66
N PHE A 231 -11.37 5.66 3.20
CA PHE A 231 -12.43 5.08 2.36
C PHE A 231 -13.36 6.18 1.84
N HIS A 232 -13.67 6.17 0.54
CA HIS A 232 -14.60 7.11 -0.08
C HIS A 232 -15.93 6.42 -0.38
N PRO A 233 -16.93 6.53 0.52
CA PRO A 233 -18.21 5.83 0.39
C PRO A 233 -18.91 6.05 -0.96
N PRO A 234 -18.94 7.29 -1.54
CA PRO A 234 -19.60 7.50 -2.82
C PRO A 234 -19.01 6.74 -3.99
N THR A 235 -17.71 6.44 -3.99
CA THR A 235 -17.06 5.62 -5.03
C THR A 235 -16.85 4.17 -4.59
N ARG A 236 -17.06 3.86 -3.31
CA ARG A 236 -16.80 2.55 -2.69
C ARG A 236 -15.36 2.08 -2.88
N GLN A 237 -14.43 3.04 -2.90
CA GLN A 237 -13.00 2.82 -3.14
C GLN A 237 -12.16 3.38 -1.99
N GLN A 238 -10.98 2.80 -1.82
CA GLN A 238 -9.95 3.39 -0.99
C GLN A 238 -9.43 4.66 -1.70
N ALA A 239 -9.42 5.76 -0.96
CA ALA A 239 -9.03 7.08 -1.43
C ALA A 239 -7.67 7.48 -0.85
N GLY A 240 -7.13 8.60 -1.32
CA GLY A 240 -5.85 9.12 -0.84
C GLY A 240 -4.64 8.44 -1.47
N PRO A 241 -3.45 8.95 -1.18
CA PRO A 241 -2.22 8.33 -1.66
C PRO A 241 -2.02 6.98 -0.98
N GLN A 242 -1.38 6.04 -1.67
CA GLN A 242 -1.10 4.72 -1.13
C GLN A 242 0.40 4.47 -1.13
N SER A 243 0.93 3.99 -0.01
CA SER A 243 2.37 3.70 0.11
C SER A 243 2.81 2.53 -0.76
N ARG A 244 2.06 1.44 -0.70
CA ARG A 244 2.33 0.20 -1.41
C ARG A 244 1.05 -0.37 -2.01
N ALA A 245 0.90 -0.19 -3.32
CA ALA A 245 -0.16 -0.74 -4.14
C ALA A 245 0.48 -1.49 -5.31
N TYR A 246 0.63 -2.79 -5.18
CA TYR A 246 1.35 -3.62 -6.15
C TYR A 246 0.67 -3.64 -7.51
N CYS A 247 -0.64 -3.71 -7.52
CA CYS A 247 -1.42 -3.77 -8.72
C CYS A 247 -2.16 -2.47 -8.96
N ILE A 248 -2.16 -2.02 -10.20
CA ILE A 248 -3.01 -0.92 -10.65
C ILE A 248 -4.47 -1.23 -10.37
N ASP A 249 -4.80 -2.49 -10.48
CA ASP A 249 -6.16 -3.00 -10.35
C ASP A 249 -6.66 -3.09 -8.91
N MET A 250 -5.81 -2.81 -7.92
CA MET A 250 -6.20 -2.90 -6.51
C MET A 250 -7.35 -1.97 -6.15
N ALA A 251 -7.49 -0.85 -6.83
CA ALA A 251 -8.65 0.02 -6.63
C ALA A 251 -9.94 -0.59 -7.18
N GLY A 252 -9.86 -1.43 -8.18
CA GLY A 252 -11.00 -1.99 -8.89
C GLY A 252 -11.25 -3.48 -8.65
N HIS A 253 -10.28 -4.18 -8.08
CA HIS A 253 -10.40 -5.61 -7.77
C HIS A 253 -10.45 -5.86 -6.28
N THR A 254 -10.87 -7.05 -5.91
CA THR A 254 -10.87 -7.46 -4.52
C THR A 254 -9.43 -7.63 -4.05
N HIS A 255 -9.07 -6.89 -3.02
CA HIS A 255 -7.79 -6.97 -2.33
C HIS A 255 -8.02 -7.15 -0.83
N SER A 256 -6.96 -7.44 -0.07
CA SER A 256 -7.04 -7.79 1.34
C SER A 256 -7.85 -6.79 2.17
N LEU A 257 -7.64 -5.49 1.96
CA LEU A 257 -8.36 -4.46 2.69
C LEU A 257 -9.85 -4.42 2.33
N GLN A 258 -10.21 -4.63 1.07
CA GLN A 258 -11.61 -4.73 0.63
C GLN A 258 -12.30 -5.96 1.24
N MET A 259 -11.57 -7.06 1.44
CA MET A 259 -12.09 -8.23 2.13
C MET A 259 -12.44 -7.93 3.59
N LEU A 260 -11.58 -7.15 4.28
CA LEU A 260 -11.88 -6.70 5.64
C LEU A 260 -13.11 -5.76 5.68
N LEU A 261 -13.22 -4.83 4.74
CA LEU A 261 -14.39 -3.95 4.65
C LEU A 261 -15.67 -4.74 4.39
N TRP A 262 -15.62 -5.75 3.53
CA TRP A 262 -16.76 -6.65 3.33
C TRP A 262 -17.09 -7.45 4.60
N LEU A 263 -16.09 -8.01 5.27
CA LEU A 263 -16.30 -8.77 6.50
C LEU A 263 -17.00 -7.92 7.55
N VAL A 264 -16.54 -6.70 7.76
CA VAL A 264 -16.98 -5.83 8.85
C VAL A 264 -18.30 -5.13 8.51
N PHE A 265 -18.40 -4.53 7.31
CA PHE A 265 -19.51 -3.66 6.92
C PHE A 265 -20.49 -4.28 5.93
N GLY A 266 -20.14 -5.42 5.34
CA GLY A 266 -20.97 -6.10 4.35
C GLY A 266 -20.92 -5.48 2.96
N GLN A 267 -21.61 -6.13 2.02
CA GLN A 267 -21.63 -5.75 0.60
C GLN A 267 -22.22 -4.37 0.36
N ALA A 268 -23.28 -4.02 1.09
CA ALA A 268 -23.97 -2.73 0.88
C ALA A 268 -23.04 -1.52 1.07
N VAL A 269 -22.04 -1.62 1.95
CA VAL A 269 -21.06 -0.57 2.22
C VAL A 269 -19.82 -0.74 1.36
N SER A 270 -19.23 -1.94 1.34
CA SER A 270 -17.98 -2.20 0.62
C SER A 270 -18.14 -2.17 -0.91
N GLY A 271 -19.35 -2.32 -1.41
CA GLY A 271 -19.63 -2.40 -2.85
C GLY A 271 -19.20 -3.72 -3.50
N ARG A 272 -18.82 -4.73 -2.70
CA ARG A 272 -18.31 -6.00 -3.17
C ARG A 272 -19.07 -7.19 -2.62
N ASP A 273 -19.14 -8.22 -3.44
CA ASP A 273 -19.56 -9.56 -3.05
C ASP A 273 -18.44 -10.55 -3.37
N PRO A 274 -17.52 -10.79 -2.44
CA PRO A 274 -16.42 -11.73 -2.68
C PRO A 274 -16.88 -13.14 -2.96
N MET A 275 -18.05 -13.55 -2.47
CA MET A 275 -18.59 -14.86 -2.74
C MET A 275 -18.90 -15.06 -4.23
N LYS A 276 -19.44 -14.00 -4.88
CA LYS A 276 -19.63 -14.02 -6.34
C LYS A 276 -18.30 -13.91 -7.08
N SER A 277 -17.45 -12.97 -6.66
CA SER A 277 -16.17 -12.72 -7.33
C SER A 277 -15.29 -13.96 -7.42
N TYR A 278 -15.23 -14.75 -6.34
CA TYR A 278 -14.30 -15.87 -6.25
C TYR A 278 -14.93 -17.24 -6.49
N PHE A 279 -16.22 -17.44 -6.15
CA PHE A 279 -16.84 -18.76 -6.20
C PHE A 279 -17.93 -18.92 -7.25
N ALA A 280 -18.47 -17.83 -7.75
CA ALA A 280 -19.46 -17.82 -8.81
C ALA A 280 -19.21 -16.64 -9.79
N PRO A 281 -18.03 -16.53 -10.39
CA PRO A 281 -17.71 -15.42 -11.28
C PRO A 281 -18.66 -15.41 -12.47
N ASP A 282 -19.34 -14.30 -12.66
CA ASP A 282 -20.27 -14.07 -13.77
C ASP A 282 -19.58 -13.51 -15.02
N GLY A 283 -18.24 -13.46 -15.02
CA GLY A 283 -17.43 -12.87 -16.08
C GLY A 283 -17.41 -11.34 -16.06
N THR A 284 -18.12 -10.71 -15.13
CA THR A 284 -18.13 -9.26 -14.99
C THR A 284 -16.99 -8.74 -14.12
N GLU A 285 -16.43 -9.57 -13.25
CA GLU A 285 -15.19 -9.29 -12.52
C GLU A 285 -13.99 -9.91 -13.24
N VAL A 286 -12.99 -9.09 -13.48
CA VAL A 286 -11.71 -9.62 -13.96
C VAL A 286 -10.93 -10.08 -12.73
N ILE A 287 -10.80 -11.38 -12.57
CA ILE A 287 -9.96 -11.97 -11.53
C ILE A 287 -8.54 -11.99 -12.09
N HIS A 288 -7.72 -11.05 -11.63
CA HIS A 288 -6.39 -10.82 -12.21
C HIS A 288 -5.32 -11.83 -11.78
N PHE A 289 -5.65 -12.74 -10.90
CA PHE A 289 -4.71 -13.70 -10.37
C PHE A 289 -5.03 -15.12 -10.82
N GLU A 290 -5.29 -15.32 -12.11
CA GLU A 290 -5.67 -16.66 -12.62
C GLU A 290 -4.69 -17.75 -12.18
N GLY A 291 -3.38 -17.50 -12.23
CA GLY A 291 -2.36 -18.44 -11.73
C GLY A 291 -2.31 -18.55 -10.20
N ASN A 292 -2.80 -17.57 -9.46
CA ASN A 292 -2.75 -17.49 -8.00
C ASN A 292 -4.15 -17.44 -7.35
N TYR A 293 -5.19 -17.72 -8.09
CA TYR A 293 -6.58 -17.69 -7.63
C TYR A 293 -6.78 -18.49 -6.33
N PHE A 294 -6.37 -19.74 -6.31
CA PHE A 294 -6.49 -20.57 -5.12
C PHE A 294 -5.69 -20.04 -3.94
N GLN A 295 -4.52 -19.49 -4.21
CA GLN A 295 -3.68 -18.89 -3.18
C GLN A 295 -4.35 -17.68 -2.55
N SER A 296 -4.95 -16.80 -3.32
CA SER A 296 -5.64 -15.61 -2.83
C SER A 296 -6.82 -15.94 -1.93
N ILE A 297 -7.65 -16.92 -2.30
CA ILE A 297 -8.80 -17.29 -1.45
C ILE A 297 -8.38 -17.88 -0.10
N ALA A 298 -7.26 -18.62 -0.05
CA ALA A 298 -6.72 -19.10 1.21
C ALA A 298 -6.09 -17.97 2.04
N GLU A 299 -5.34 -17.06 1.39
CA GLU A 299 -4.69 -15.93 2.03
C GLU A 299 -5.71 -15.00 2.70
N TYR A 300 -6.88 -14.81 2.10
CA TYR A 300 -7.95 -14.03 2.74
C TYR A 300 -8.45 -14.66 4.04
N CYS A 301 -8.37 -15.97 4.20
CA CYS A 301 -8.72 -16.61 5.47
C CYS A 301 -7.86 -16.09 6.63
N GLU A 302 -6.60 -15.79 6.38
CA GLU A 302 -5.71 -15.19 7.39
C GLU A 302 -6.21 -13.84 7.86
N PHE A 303 -6.63 -12.99 6.93
CA PHE A 303 -7.09 -11.65 7.24
C PHE A 303 -8.49 -11.65 7.87
N LEU A 304 -9.35 -12.58 7.50
CA LEU A 304 -10.73 -12.66 7.97
C LEU A 304 -10.88 -13.42 9.30
N GLU A 305 -9.82 -14.07 9.78
CA GLU A 305 -9.87 -14.92 10.98
C GLU A 305 -10.27 -14.18 12.26
N PRO A 306 -9.68 -13.01 12.62
CA PRO A 306 -9.99 -12.37 13.88
C PRO A 306 -11.37 -11.70 13.87
N GLU A 307 -11.89 -11.45 15.06
CA GLU A 307 -13.00 -10.53 15.26
C GLU A 307 -12.46 -9.10 15.26
N PHE A 308 -13.14 -8.22 14.53
CA PHE A 308 -12.75 -6.81 14.43
C PHE A 308 -13.70 -5.92 15.23
N HIS A 309 -13.11 -4.91 15.89
CA HIS A 309 -13.83 -3.98 16.72
C HIS A 309 -13.62 -2.56 16.24
N VAL A 310 -14.59 -2.06 15.50
CA VAL A 310 -14.57 -0.70 14.98
C VAL A 310 -15.39 0.18 15.92
N PRO A 311 -14.85 1.31 16.44
CA PRO A 311 -15.62 2.28 17.20
C PRO A 311 -16.83 2.79 16.41
N ASP A 312 -17.98 2.91 17.06
CA ASP A 312 -19.25 3.29 16.41
C ASP A 312 -19.14 4.64 15.70
N GLN A 313 -18.43 5.60 16.28
CA GLN A 313 -18.19 6.90 15.65
C GLN A 313 -17.42 6.80 14.33
N LEU A 314 -16.46 5.89 14.21
CA LEU A 314 -15.74 5.63 12.97
C LEU A 314 -16.63 4.84 11.99
N ALA A 315 -17.32 3.83 12.48
CA ALA A 315 -18.21 3.01 11.64
C ALA A 315 -19.31 3.85 10.96
N ALA A 316 -19.83 4.86 11.64
CA ALA A 316 -20.82 5.78 11.08
C ALA A 316 -20.33 6.54 9.84
N LEU A 317 -19.02 6.82 9.75
CA LEU A 317 -18.43 7.51 8.60
C LEU A 317 -18.45 6.68 7.31
N MET A 318 -18.70 5.39 7.41
CA MET A 318 -18.82 4.52 6.23
C MET A 318 -20.15 4.72 5.47
N THR A 319 -21.15 5.30 6.13
CA THR A 319 -22.48 5.53 5.55
C THR A 319 -22.91 6.99 5.59
N THR A 320 -22.43 7.75 6.56
CA THR A 320 -22.81 9.17 6.76
C THR A 320 -21.54 10.02 6.84
N ARG A 321 -21.18 10.66 5.74
CA ARG A 321 -19.99 11.51 5.66
C ARG A 321 -20.35 12.88 5.12
N THR A 322 -19.82 13.92 5.76
CA THR A 322 -19.95 15.30 5.29
C THR A 322 -18.84 15.62 4.27
N TYR A 323 -19.19 16.31 3.20
CA TYR A 323 -18.28 16.79 2.19
C TYR A 323 -18.26 18.33 2.14
N PRO A 324 -17.14 18.99 1.78
CA PRO A 324 -15.86 18.34 1.49
C PRO A 324 -15.23 17.75 2.76
N ALA A 325 -14.56 16.60 2.58
CA ALA A 325 -13.77 15.98 3.62
C ALA A 325 -12.27 16.22 3.36
N ILE A 326 -11.54 16.54 4.42
CA ILE A 326 -10.12 16.87 4.34
C ILE A 326 -9.35 16.03 5.37
N LEU A 327 -8.26 15.42 4.91
CA LEU A 327 -7.32 14.71 5.74
C LEU A 327 -5.91 15.22 5.45
N HIS A 328 -5.21 15.60 6.49
CA HIS A 328 -3.77 15.84 6.45
C HIS A 328 -3.11 14.94 7.48
N GLY A 329 -2.04 14.28 7.09
CA GLY A 329 -1.33 13.42 8.01
C GLY A 329 0.13 13.23 7.66
N ARG A 330 0.90 12.86 8.68
CA ARG A 330 2.29 12.46 8.53
C ARG A 330 2.46 10.99 8.88
N SER A 331 3.24 10.30 8.08
CA SER A 331 3.72 8.96 8.39
C SER A 331 5.23 8.99 8.52
N GLU A 332 5.78 8.11 9.35
CA GLU A 332 7.22 8.03 9.53
C GLU A 332 7.90 7.41 8.32
N ALA A 333 8.91 8.10 7.79
CA ALA A 333 9.76 7.58 6.73
C ALA A 333 11.09 7.11 7.31
N MET A 334 11.48 5.89 6.99
CA MET A 334 12.77 5.41 7.42
C MET A 334 13.90 6.25 6.83
N GLY A 335 14.61 6.92 7.72
CA GLY A 335 15.95 7.47 7.60
C GLY A 335 16.42 7.87 6.22
N ARG A 336 15.61 8.61 5.49
CA ARG A 336 16.10 9.17 4.26
C ARG A 336 16.63 10.56 4.53
N PHE A 337 17.97 10.65 4.99
CA PHE A 337 18.77 11.62 4.34
C PHE A 337 18.95 12.97 4.94
N ASP A 338 17.94 13.61 5.34
CA ASP A 338 17.94 14.71 6.25
C ASP A 338 16.66 14.73 7.07
N GLU A 339 16.70 15.41 8.16
CA GLU A 339 15.61 15.46 9.12
C GLU A 339 14.31 16.05 8.54
N GLN A 340 14.37 16.74 7.40
CA GLN A 340 13.21 17.36 6.75
C GLN A 340 12.54 16.40 5.76
N ALA A 341 13.33 15.54 5.10
CA ALA A 341 12.84 14.59 4.11
C ALA A 341 12.37 13.26 4.71
N SER A 342 12.41 13.12 6.01
CA SER A 342 12.22 11.85 6.72
C SER A 342 10.77 11.53 7.09
N GLN A 343 9.81 12.31 6.62
CA GLN A 343 8.39 12.06 6.87
C GLN A 343 7.58 12.14 5.58
N TYR A 344 6.72 11.14 5.38
CA TYR A 344 5.69 11.19 4.36
C TYR A 344 4.58 12.14 4.82
N GLN A 345 4.28 13.13 4.00
CA GLN A 345 3.19 14.07 4.24
C GLN A 345 2.08 13.77 3.26
N THR A 346 0.94 13.33 3.77
CA THR A 346 -0.21 12.96 2.94
C THR A 346 -1.30 14.01 3.03
N THR A 347 -1.92 14.27 1.91
CA THR A 347 -3.13 15.08 1.81
C THR A 347 -4.19 14.30 1.07
N THR A 348 -5.41 14.28 1.57
CA THR A 348 -6.56 13.71 0.88
C THR A 348 -7.72 14.68 0.99
N TYR A 349 -8.27 15.04 -0.16
CA TYR A 349 -9.46 15.88 -0.30
C TYR A 349 -10.56 15.08 -0.99
N MET A 350 -11.75 15.11 -0.43
CA MET A 350 -12.90 14.36 -0.94
C MET A 350 -14.09 15.26 -1.13
N GLU A 351 -14.73 15.15 -2.26
CA GLU A 351 -16.08 15.63 -2.55
C GLU A 351 -17.01 14.44 -2.83
N GLU A 352 -18.29 14.68 -3.03
CA GLU A 352 -19.21 13.56 -3.28
C GLU A 352 -18.87 12.81 -4.59
N ALA A 353 -18.38 13.51 -5.61
CA ALA A 353 -18.08 12.93 -6.91
C ALA A 353 -16.69 12.29 -6.99
N PHE A 354 -15.74 12.70 -6.14
CA PHE A 354 -14.35 12.26 -6.24
C PHE A 354 -13.55 12.38 -4.93
N SER A 355 -12.41 11.73 -4.92
CA SER A 355 -11.35 11.96 -3.95
C SER A 355 -10.01 12.12 -4.66
N LEU A 356 -9.29 13.19 -4.35
CA LEU A 356 -7.93 13.44 -4.79
C LEU A 356 -6.98 13.37 -3.60
N GLY A 357 -5.94 12.55 -3.71
CA GLY A 357 -4.93 12.44 -2.67
C GLY A 357 -3.51 12.46 -3.19
N SER A 358 -2.60 12.96 -2.36
CA SER A 358 -1.19 13.03 -2.71
C SER A 358 -0.27 12.80 -1.51
N VAL A 359 0.97 12.38 -1.78
CA VAL A 359 2.05 12.28 -0.81
C VAL A 359 3.28 13.00 -1.34
N ASN A 360 3.88 13.85 -0.51
CA ASN A 360 4.99 14.71 -0.90
C ASN A 360 6.20 13.95 -1.48
N THR A 361 6.45 12.73 -1.04
CA THR A 361 7.52 11.89 -1.55
C THR A 361 7.08 10.43 -1.57
N PRO A 362 7.48 9.66 -2.59
CA PRO A 362 7.12 8.24 -2.68
C PRO A 362 7.83 7.41 -1.63
N MET A 363 7.15 6.39 -1.13
CA MET A 363 7.73 5.41 -0.21
C MET A 363 8.78 4.55 -0.94
N GLY A 364 9.91 4.33 -0.30
CA GLY A 364 10.96 3.47 -0.83
C GLY A 364 11.43 3.89 -2.23
N GLY A 365 11.48 2.97 -3.16
CA GLY A 365 11.84 3.22 -4.55
C GLY A 365 10.78 3.92 -5.38
N GLY A 366 9.59 4.15 -4.84
CA GLY A 366 8.47 4.82 -5.50
C GLY A 366 7.69 3.95 -6.47
N GLU A 367 8.14 2.75 -6.75
CA GLU A 367 7.54 1.88 -7.76
C GLU A 367 6.10 1.50 -7.44
N GLN A 368 5.83 1.24 -6.18
CA GLN A 368 4.53 0.79 -5.68
C GLN A 368 3.66 1.93 -5.15
N THR A 369 4.22 3.13 -4.97
CA THR A 369 3.52 4.25 -4.35
C THR A 369 2.58 4.93 -5.35
N MET A 370 1.32 5.14 -4.96
CA MET A 370 0.38 6.00 -5.65
C MET A 370 0.55 7.43 -5.10
N SER A 371 1.52 8.20 -5.65
CA SER A 371 1.91 9.51 -5.12
C SER A 371 0.88 10.60 -5.37
N ALA A 372 0.18 10.57 -6.50
CA ALA A 372 -1.00 11.35 -6.80
C ALA A 372 -2.06 10.41 -7.33
N TYR A 373 -3.17 10.33 -6.63
CA TYR A 373 -4.18 9.32 -6.84
C TYR A 373 -5.58 9.92 -6.77
N LEU A 374 -6.37 9.64 -7.79
CA LEU A 374 -7.75 10.10 -7.93
C LEU A 374 -8.69 8.90 -7.98
N THR A 375 -9.75 8.95 -7.18
CA THR A 375 -10.94 8.09 -7.36
C THR A 375 -12.13 8.96 -7.70
N TYR A 376 -13.02 8.49 -8.57
CA TYR A 376 -14.18 9.27 -8.99
C TYR A 376 -15.39 8.40 -9.36
N LYS A 377 -16.58 8.97 -9.27
CA LYS A 377 -17.80 8.32 -9.75
C LYS A 377 -17.78 8.21 -11.28
N ARG A 378 -17.96 7.01 -11.80
CA ARG A 378 -18.17 6.81 -13.25
C ARG A 378 -19.61 7.05 -13.66
N ARG A 379 -20.52 6.94 -12.71
CA ARG A 379 -21.96 7.09 -12.87
C ARG A 379 -22.53 7.88 -11.71
N PRO A 380 -23.68 8.57 -11.88
CA PRO A 380 -24.33 9.29 -10.80
C PRO A 380 -24.64 8.40 -9.59
N GLU A 381 -25.10 7.18 -9.84
CA GLU A 381 -25.36 6.17 -8.82
C GLU A 381 -24.26 5.08 -8.84
N VAL A 382 -23.68 4.85 -7.68
CA VAL A 382 -22.63 3.86 -7.46
C VAL A 382 -23.19 2.71 -6.65
N THR A 383 -23.40 1.58 -7.27
CA THR A 383 -23.93 0.35 -6.65
C THR A 383 -22.83 -0.68 -6.39
N SER A 384 -21.74 -0.62 -7.15
CA SER A 384 -20.60 -1.51 -7.01
C SER A 384 -19.29 -0.74 -7.15
N PHE A 385 -18.19 -1.36 -6.74
CA PHE A 385 -16.84 -0.82 -6.94
C PHE A 385 -16.52 -0.53 -8.40
N ARG A 386 -17.16 -1.21 -9.36
CA ARG A 386 -16.99 -0.99 -10.80
C ARG A 386 -17.52 0.35 -11.29
N ASP A 387 -18.39 0.96 -10.50
CA ASP A 387 -18.93 2.28 -10.79
C ASP A 387 -17.98 3.39 -10.30
N GLY A 388 -16.85 3.02 -9.67
CA GLY A 388 -15.73 3.89 -9.35
C GLY A 388 -14.66 3.85 -10.45
N GLY A 389 -14.15 5.02 -10.81
CA GLY A 389 -13.00 5.19 -11.68
C GLY A 389 -11.77 5.56 -10.88
N ILE A 390 -10.59 5.34 -11.47
CA ILE A 390 -9.33 5.78 -10.90
C ILE A 390 -8.44 6.45 -11.93
N ALA A 391 -7.55 7.34 -11.47
CA ALA A 391 -6.43 7.84 -12.24
C ALA A 391 -5.22 8.08 -11.31
N PHE A 392 -4.02 7.89 -11.83
CA PHE A 392 -2.79 8.08 -11.06
C PHE A 392 -1.62 8.47 -11.96
N VAL A 393 -0.57 9.00 -11.35
CA VAL A 393 0.60 9.54 -12.06
C VAL A 393 1.78 8.59 -11.94
N ARG A 394 2.50 8.39 -13.07
CA ARG A 394 3.77 7.65 -13.15
C ARG A 394 4.73 8.34 -14.09
N TYR A 395 6.03 8.27 -13.80
CA TYR A 395 7.08 8.58 -14.76
C TYR A 395 7.51 7.27 -15.43
N LEU A 396 7.40 7.23 -16.75
CA LEU A 396 7.61 6.04 -17.55
C LEU A 396 8.80 6.19 -18.47
N ALA A 397 9.50 5.08 -18.74
CA ALA A 397 10.59 5.00 -19.71
C ALA A 397 10.37 3.82 -20.68
N GLY A 398 10.82 4.01 -21.92
CA GLY A 398 10.69 2.99 -22.97
C GLY A 398 9.30 2.88 -23.60
N ASN A 399 9.22 2.03 -24.61
CA ASN A 399 8.00 1.75 -25.37
C ASN A 399 7.27 0.48 -24.88
N ALA A 400 7.74 -0.14 -23.81
CA ALA A 400 7.09 -1.33 -23.27
C ALA A 400 5.62 -1.02 -22.95
N GLU A 401 4.72 -1.90 -23.33
CA GLU A 401 3.35 -1.91 -22.85
C GLU A 401 3.41 -2.24 -21.37
N TYR A 402 3.43 -1.19 -20.56
CA TYR A 402 3.42 -1.33 -19.12
C TYR A 402 2.11 -1.99 -18.68
N GLY A 403 2.23 -2.93 -17.75
CA GLY A 403 1.07 -3.64 -17.25
C GLY A 403 0.58 -4.75 -18.18
N ALA A 404 1.37 -5.14 -19.19
CA ALA A 404 1.12 -6.39 -19.87
C ALA A 404 1.23 -7.54 -18.88
N PHE A 405 0.16 -8.29 -18.72
CA PHE A 405 0.01 -9.39 -17.74
C PHE A 405 1.09 -10.47 -17.84
N GLU A 406 1.83 -10.48 -18.90
CA GLU A 406 2.80 -11.50 -19.25
C GLU A 406 4.23 -11.17 -18.83
N LYS A 407 4.49 -9.94 -18.36
CA LYS A 407 5.85 -9.52 -18.00
C LYS A 407 6.01 -9.39 -16.50
N SER A 408 6.71 -10.33 -15.96
CA SER A 408 7.22 -10.38 -14.59
C SER A 408 8.22 -9.26 -14.30
N VAL A 409 8.03 -8.55 -13.21
CA VAL A 409 9.02 -7.58 -12.71
C VAL A 409 10.05 -8.28 -11.82
N ASP A 410 9.64 -9.29 -11.11
CA ASP A 410 10.44 -10.32 -10.48
C ASP A 410 9.60 -11.59 -10.28
N GLY A 411 10.23 -12.71 -10.02
CA GLY A 411 9.56 -14.01 -10.02
C GLY A 411 8.41 -14.17 -9.04
N ALA A 412 8.30 -13.33 -8.01
CA ALA A 412 7.26 -13.41 -7.00
C ALA A 412 5.98 -12.68 -7.41
N TYR A 413 6.12 -11.66 -8.26
CA TYR A 413 5.02 -10.79 -8.69
C TYR A 413 4.81 -10.87 -10.21
N ALA A 414 5.16 -12.01 -10.78
CA ALA A 414 5.22 -12.24 -12.23
C ALA A 414 3.95 -11.90 -12.99
N ASN A 415 2.81 -12.01 -12.34
CA ASN A 415 1.49 -11.80 -12.94
C ASN A 415 0.84 -10.50 -12.47
N GLU A 416 1.55 -9.70 -11.68
CA GLU A 416 0.99 -8.44 -11.20
C GLU A 416 1.08 -7.35 -12.25
N ARG A 417 0.00 -6.64 -12.40
CA ARG A 417 -0.21 -5.57 -13.37
C ARG A 417 0.38 -4.29 -12.86
N PHE A 418 1.67 -4.29 -12.81
CA PHE A 418 2.45 -3.24 -12.23
C PHE A 418 2.90 -2.26 -13.31
N VAL A 419 2.51 -0.98 -13.17
CA VAL A 419 3.11 0.11 -13.93
C VAL A 419 4.15 0.77 -13.04
N PRO A 420 5.44 0.46 -13.24
CA PRO A 420 6.49 0.97 -12.38
C PRO A 420 6.62 2.48 -12.51
N ASN A 421 6.81 3.16 -11.39
CA ASN A 421 7.24 4.55 -11.42
C ASN A 421 8.77 4.61 -11.54
N LEU A 422 9.26 5.16 -12.63
CA LEU A 422 10.69 5.29 -12.92
C LEU A 422 11.20 6.72 -12.69
N GLY A 423 10.48 7.50 -11.88
CA GLY A 423 10.81 8.87 -11.53
C GLY A 423 10.76 9.15 -10.04
N TRP A 424 11.43 10.22 -9.65
CA TRP A 424 11.23 10.87 -8.37
C TRP A 424 10.07 11.84 -8.51
N LEU A 425 9.02 11.62 -7.75
CA LEU A 425 7.85 12.47 -7.70
C LEU A 425 7.85 13.27 -6.40
N TYR A 426 7.58 14.56 -6.53
CA TYR A 426 7.23 15.42 -5.42
C TYR A 426 5.84 15.97 -5.65
N THR A 427 5.00 16.01 -4.63
CA THR A 427 3.65 16.57 -4.73
C THR A 427 3.39 17.60 -3.65
N LEU A 428 2.63 18.63 -4.01
CA LEU A 428 2.05 19.61 -3.09
C LEU A 428 0.59 19.80 -3.45
N GLN A 429 -0.32 19.63 -2.49
CA GLN A 429 -1.75 19.67 -2.72
C GLN A 429 -2.47 20.67 -1.83
N GLU A 430 -3.37 21.44 -2.41
CA GLU A 430 -4.39 22.22 -1.70
C GLU A 430 -5.77 21.85 -2.27
N LYS A 431 -6.62 21.28 -1.43
CA LYS A 431 -7.97 20.81 -1.82
C LYS A 431 -7.95 19.96 -3.09
N ASN A 432 -8.70 20.36 -4.10
CA ASN A 432 -8.89 19.68 -5.38
C ASN A 432 -7.78 19.93 -6.41
N THR A 433 -6.67 20.53 -6.00
CA THR A 433 -5.56 20.88 -6.88
C THR A 433 -4.24 20.35 -6.35
N VAL A 434 -3.54 19.55 -7.15
CA VAL A 434 -2.24 18.98 -6.83
C VAL A 434 -1.19 19.37 -7.87
N LEU A 435 -0.06 19.86 -7.38
CA LEU A 435 1.18 19.99 -8.12
C LEU A 435 1.92 18.66 -8.08
N VAL A 436 2.40 18.23 -9.23
CA VAL A 436 3.30 17.07 -9.37
C VAL A 436 4.57 17.54 -10.06
N LEU A 437 5.70 17.47 -9.41
CA LEU A 437 7.02 17.70 -9.99
C LEU A 437 7.79 16.38 -10.06
N CYS A 438 8.51 16.15 -11.13
CA CYS A 438 9.27 14.91 -11.25
C CYS A 438 10.60 15.07 -11.99
N THR A 439 11.51 14.15 -11.71
CA THR A 439 12.73 13.88 -12.46
C THR A 439 12.87 12.37 -12.67
N PRO A 440 13.58 11.91 -13.72
CA PRO A 440 13.89 10.49 -13.89
C PRO A 440 14.67 9.93 -12.69
N ASN A 441 14.46 8.66 -12.40
CA ASN A 441 15.26 7.96 -11.40
C ASN A 441 16.66 7.65 -11.97
N LEU A 442 17.65 8.38 -11.51
CA LEU A 442 19.02 8.30 -12.01
C LEU A 442 19.63 6.88 -11.92
N LYS A 443 19.34 6.16 -10.85
CA LYS A 443 19.90 4.81 -10.63
C LYS A 443 19.32 3.75 -11.57
N LYS A 444 18.10 3.97 -12.07
CA LYS A 444 17.40 3.00 -12.91
C LYS A 444 17.46 3.32 -14.39
N GLN A 445 17.75 4.58 -14.73
CA GLN A 445 17.67 5.06 -16.11
C GLN A 445 19.04 5.45 -16.69
N ALA A 446 20.05 5.73 -15.85
CA ALA A 446 21.37 6.12 -16.34
C ALA A 446 21.99 5.01 -17.20
N ASP A 447 22.50 5.42 -18.35
CA ASP A 447 23.19 4.57 -19.34
C ASP A 447 22.33 3.44 -19.93
N VAL A 448 21.00 3.45 -19.67
CA VAL A 448 20.06 2.52 -20.28
C VAL A 448 19.50 3.14 -21.57
N PRO A 449 19.71 2.53 -22.76
CA PRO A 449 19.13 3.01 -24.00
C PRO A 449 17.61 3.05 -23.90
N THR A 450 17.03 4.23 -24.14
CA THR A 450 15.59 4.41 -24.11
C THR A 450 15.12 5.24 -25.28
N GLU A 451 13.97 4.91 -25.82
CA GLU A 451 13.31 5.61 -26.94
C GLU A 451 12.30 6.64 -26.45
N PHE A 452 11.87 6.53 -25.17
CA PHE A 452 10.77 7.31 -24.67
C PHE A 452 10.86 7.59 -23.19
N LEU A 453 10.79 8.89 -22.80
CA LEU A 453 10.72 9.36 -21.41
C LEU A 453 9.53 10.29 -21.24
N ARG A 454 8.65 10.03 -20.27
CA ARG A 454 7.43 10.81 -20.06
C ARG A 454 6.85 10.72 -18.65
N LEU A 455 6.20 11.78 -18.22
CA LEU A 455 5.24 11.76 -17.10
C LEU A 455 3.87 11.44 -17.67
N SER A 456 3.15 10.52 -17.08
CA SER A 456 1.84 10.09 -17.57
C SER A 456 0.79 10.12 -16.46
N LEU A 457 -0.36 10.71 -16.76
CA LEU A 457 -1.60 10.49 -16.01
C LEU A 457 -2.32 9.30 -16.65
N ILE A 458 -2.54 8.25 -15.87
CA ILE A 458 -2.95 6.94 -16.32
C ILE A 458 -4.36 6.63 -15.85
N PHE A 459 -5.22 6.25 -16.79
CA PHE A 459 -6.59 5.78 -16.57
C PHE A 459 -6.67 4.32 -17.01
N PRO A 460 -6.82 3.36 -16.08
CA PRO A 460 -7.08 1.98 -16.45
C PRO A 460 -8.41 1.87 -17.19
N ALA A 461 -8.38 1.35 -18.43
CA ALA A 461 -9.53 1.40 -19.35
C ALA A 461 -10.77 0.65 -18.81
N HIS A 462 -10.56 -0.38 -18.01
CA HIS A 462 -11.65 -1.14 -17.39
C HIS A 462 -12.28 -0.46 -16.14
N PHE A 463 -11.65 0.61 -15.63
CA PHE A 463 -12.18 1.44 -14.53
C PHE A 463 -12.69 2.80 -14.97
N GLY A 464 -12.90 3.00 -16.21
CA GLY A 464 -13.41 4.22 -16.77
C GLY A 464 -12.61 4.65 -17.99
N THR A 465 -13.32 5.33 -18.86
CA THR A 465 -12.75 5.89 -20.07
C THR A 465 -12.97 7.39 -20.07
N ILE A 466 -12.08 8.10 -20.70
CA ILE A 466 -12.25 9.50 -21.01
C ILE A 466 -13.31 9.63 -22.09
N THR A 467 -14.40 10.35 -21.80
CA THR A 467 -15.52 10.50 -22.74
C THR A 467 -15.31 11.67 -23.70
N ARG A 468 -14.65 12.75 -23.22
CA ARG A 468 -14.31 13.94 -23.99
C ARG A 468 -12.97 14.51 -23.57
N SER A 469 -12.27 15.15 -24.49
CA SER A 469 -11.01 15.85 -24.18
C SER A 469 -10.86 17.15 -24.95
N ILE A 470 -10.09 18.09 -24.39
CA ILE A 470 -9.68 19.36 -24.99
C ILE A 470 -8.16 19.49 -24.79
N ILE A 471 -7.44 19.81 -25.85
CA ILE A 471 -6.00 20.11 -25.82
C ILE A 471 -5.77 21.55 -26.29
N GLY A 472 -5.31 22.44 -25.39
CA GLY A 472 -5.06 23.84 -25.70
C GLY A 472 -6.31 24.55 -26.26
N ALA A 473 -6.15 25.25 -27.36
CA ALA A 473 -7.25 25.97 -28.01
C ALA A 473 -8.07 25.11 -28.99
N GLN A 474 -7.81 23.80 -29.07
CA GLN A 474 -8.55 22.93 -29.98
C GLN A 474 -10.00 22.73 -29.47
N PRO A 475 -10.96 22.49 -30.37
CA PRO A 475 -12.31 22.13 -29.96
C PRO A 475 -12.31 20.80 -29.19
N SER A 476 -13.31 20.59 -28.35
CA SER A 476 -13.46 19.32 -27.66
C SER A 476 -13.74 18.19 -28.62
N VAL A 477 -13.12 17.04 -28.34
CA VAL A 477 -13.27 15.80 -29.12
C VAL A 477 -13.77 14.67 -28.22
N SER A 478 -14.41 13.67 -28.83
CA SER A 478 -14.83 12.46 -28.13
C SER A 478 -13.62 11.59 -27.82
N GLY A 479 -13.55 11.12 -26.56
CA GLY A 479 -12.49 10.23 -26.09
C GLY A 479 -11.16 10.90 -25.80
N ALA A 480 -10.18 10.06 -25.53
CA ALA A 480 -8.78 10.44 -25.25
C ALA A 480 -8.00 10.49 -26.58
N VAL A 481 -8.10 11.57 -27.30
CA VAL A 481 -7.50 11.71 -28.65
C VAL A 481 -6.82 13.06 -28.81
N GLY A 482 -5.67 13.06 -29.51
CA GLY A 482 -4.97 14.26 -29.92
C GLY A 482 -3.59 14.41 -29.32
N GLN A 483 -2.89 15.40 -29.82
CA GLN A 483 -1.55 15.82 -29.37
C GLN A 483 -1.31 17.30 -29.62
N SER A 484 -0.28 17.83 -28.98
CA SER A 484 0.22 19.18 -29.19
C SER A 484 1.75 19.19 -29.14
N GLU A 485 2.39 19.92 -30.06
CA GLU A 485 3.82 20.19 -30.01
C GLU A 485 4.17 21.19 -28.91
N SER A 486 3.22 22.05 -28.58
CA SER A 486 3.36 23.04 -27.51
C SER A 486 2.88 22.49 -26.17
N VAL A 487 3.47 23.01 -25.08
CA VAL A 487 3.03 22.75 -23.71
C VAL A 487 1.76 23.55 -23.44
N VAL A 488 0.63 22.86 -23.49
CA VAL A 488 -0.71 23.47 -23.35
C VAL A 488 -1.55 22.71 -22.34
N GLY A 489 -2.49 23.39 -21.70
CA GLY A 489 -3.45 22.78 -20.80
C GLY A 489 -4.33 21.74 -21.48
N VAL A 490 -4.67 20.71 -20.76
CA VAL A 490 -5.54 19.62 -21.22
C VAL A 490 -6.68 19.45 -20.22
N SER A 491 -7.90 19.33 -20.74
CA SER A 491 -9.05 18.95 -19.89
C SER A 491 -9.72 17.70 -20.41
N VAL A 492 -10.16 16.86 -19.49
CA VAL A 492 -10.90 15.65 -19.82
C VAL A 492 -12.19 15.56 -19.01
N GLU A 493 -13.17 14.92 -19.60
CA GLU A 493 -14.38 14.46 -18.94
C GLU A 493 -14.26 12.96 -18.69
N ALA A 494 -14.36 12.56 -17.42
CA ALA A 494 -14.28 11.17 -17.00
C ALA A 494 -15.38 10.89 -15.96
N GLY A 495 -16.42 10.16 -16.37
CA GLY A 495 -17.58 9.92 -15.51
C GLY A 495 -18.23 11.24 -15.01
N GLU A 496 -18.34 11.39 -13.70
CA GLU A 496 -18.98 12.55 -13.07
C GLU A 496 -18.01 13.71 -12.76
N VAL A 497 -16.78 13.67 -13.29
CA VAL A 497 -15.77 14.70 -13.04
C VAL A 497 -15.17 15.30 -14.29
N TYR A 498 -14.72 16.55 -14.17
CA TYR A 498 -13.78 17.18 -15.08
C TYR A 498 -12.39 17.20 -14.42
N ILE A 499 -11.36 16.89 -15.22
CA ILE A 499 -9.97 16.92 -14.78
C ILE A 499 -9.21 17.85 -15.72
N HIS A 500 -8.55 18.86 -15.16
CA HIS A 500 -7.64 19.72 -15.90
C HIS A 500 -6.21 19.39 -15.52
N VAL A 501 -5.35 19.25 -16.51
CA VAL A 501 -3.92 19.09 -16.37
C VAL A 501 -3.24 20.24 -17.07
N GLN A 502 -2.57 21.10 -16.29
CA GLN A 502 -1.68 22.13 -16.79
C GLN A 502 -0.25 21.59 -16.77
N PRO A 503 0.33 21.20 -17.93
CA PRO A 503 1.70 20.73 -17.97
C PRO A 503 2.66 21.87 -17.64
N LEU A 504 3.77 21.51 -16.99
CA LEU A 504 4.90 22.41 -16.75
C LEU A 504 5.92 22.24 -17.88
N LEU A 505 6.90 23.15 -17.92
CA LEU A 505 7.96 23.07 -18.92
C LEU A 505 8.79 21.80 -18.71
N PRO A 506 8.69 20.78 -19.58
CA PRO A 506 9.60 19.66 -19.54
C PRO A 506 10.94 20.04 -20.16
N THR A 507 12.00 19.31 -19.83
CA THR A 507 13.29 19.45 -20.50
C THR A 507 13.12 19.33 -22.01
N LEU A 508 13.69 20.30 -22.73
CA LEU A 508 13.61 20.34 -24.19
C LEU A 508 14.55 19.29 -24.82
N LEU A 509 13.98 18.19 -25.21
CA LEU A 509 14.64 17.09 -25.94
C LEU A 509 13.89 16.83 -27.25
N PRO A 510 14.51 16.19 -28.25
CA PRO A 510 13.80 15.81 -29.47
C PRO A 510 12.53 15.01 -29.14
N ARG A 511 11.40 15.47 -29.63
CA ARG A 511 10.08 14.85 -29.46
C ARG A 511 9.09 15.32 -30.54
N PRO A 512 8.19 14.47 -31.01
CA PRO A 512 7.17 14.87 -31.98
C PRO A 512 6.02 15.67 -31.36
N ALA A 513 5.79 15.51 -30.05
CA ALA A 513 4.76 16.21 -29.30
C ALA A 513 5.25 16.52 -27.88
N ALA A 514 4.74 17.59 -27.27
CA ALA A 514 4.94 17.89 -25.86
C ALA A 514 3.89 17.18 -24.99
N VAL A 515 2.67 17.14 -25.49
CA VAL A 515 1.51 16.55 -24.83
C VAL A 515 0.79 15.64 -25.83
N ARG A 516 0.44 14.44 -25.40
CA ARG A 516 -0.24 13.47 -26.26
C ARG A 516 -1.17 12.57 -25.44
N PHE A 517 -2.30 12.20 -26.03
CA PHE A 517 -3.04 11.01 -25.59
C PHE A 517 -2.51 9.77 -26.28
N SER A 518 -2.36 8.70 -25.50
CA SER A 518 -2.09 7.35 -26.00
C SER A 518 -3.09 6.37 -25.41
N ARG A 519 -3.35 5.32 -26.15
CA ARG A 519 -4.28 4.27 -25.74
C ARG A 519 -3.68 2.89 -26.02
N SER A 520 -3.75 2.04 -25.03
CA SER A 520 -3.53 0.60 -25.16
C SER A 520 -4.84 -0.14 -24.84
N ASN A 521 -4.83 -1.46 -24.96
CA ASN A 521 -5.99 -2.26 -24.55
C ASN A 521 -6.32 -2.14 -23.04
N GLN A 522 -5.38 -1.69 -22.24
CA GLN A 522 -5.49 -1.66 -20.79
C GLN A 522 -5.54 -0.25 -20.21
N TYR A 523 -4.97 0.75 -20.90
CA TYR A 523 -4.83 2.10 -20.37
C TYR A 523 -5.14 3.17 -21.41
N GLU A 524 -5.75 4.26 -20.94
CA GLU A 524 -5.72 5.56 -21.58
C GLU A 524 -4.73 6.43 -20.81
N MET A 525 -3.82 7.11 -21.48
CA MET A 525 -2.77 7.91 -20.86
C MET A 525 -2.74 9.30 -21.46
N LEU A 526 -2.66 10.31 -20.59
CA LEU A 526 -2.21 11.64 -20.97
C LEU A 526 -0.71 11.71 -20.69
N GLU A 527 0.09 11.84 -21.72
CA GLU A 527 1.54 11.80 -21.69
C GLU A 527 2.14 13.20 -21.83
N LEU A 528 3.00 13.58 -20.90
CA LEU A 528 3.81 14.80 -20.90
C LEU A 528 5.25 14.39 -21.22
N ILE A 529 5.72 14.67 -22.43
CA ILE A 529 6.85 13.98 -23.05
C ILE A 529 8.14 14.78 -22.83
N ASN A 530 9.14 14.15 -22.22
CA ASN A 530 10.52 14.64 -22.18
C ASN A 530 11.27 14.30 -23.45
N TYR A 531 11.20 13.03 -23.87
CA TYR A 531 11.93 12.51 -25.02
C TYR A 531 11.11 11.47 -25.75
N GLN A 532 11.14 11.54 -27.07
CA GLN A 532 10.70 10.47 -27.95
C GLN A 532 11.54 10.51 -29.22
N GLY A 533 12.28 9.44 -29.50
CA GLY A 533 13.17 9.36 -30.65
C GLY A 533 13.93 8.04 -30.72
N PRO A 534 14.98 7.96 -31.51
CA PRO A 534 15.83 6.77 -31.58
C PRO A 534 16.37 6.38 -30.19
N PRO A 535 16.66 5.10 -29.94
CA PRO A 535 17.25 4.66 -28.68
C PRO A 535 18.49 5.48 -28.31
N ARG A 536 18.45 6.09 -27.12
CA ARG A 536 19.55 6.91 -26.60
C ARG A 536 19.81 6.56 -25.15
N ALA A 537 21.07 6.36 -24.82
CA ALA A 537 21.53 6.29 -23.43
C ALA A 537 21.76 7.71 -22.89
N PHE A 538 21.17 8.00 -21.74
CA PHE A 538 21.36 9.27 -21.04
C PHE A 538 22.30 9.06 -19.88
N THR A 539 23.28 9.95 -19.72
CA THR A 539 24.16 9.95 -18.55
C THR A 539 23.40 10.36 -17.30
N GLN A 540 23.97 10.04 -16.13
CA GLN A 540 23.41 10.53 -14.87
C GLN A 540 23.29 12.06 -14.85
N GLN A 541 24.26 12.76 -15.45
CA GLN A 541 24.23 14.21 -15.56
C GLN A 541 23.10 14.72 -16.46
N ASP A 542 22.82 14.04 -17.58
CA ASP A 542 21.69 14.38 -18.44
C ASP A 542 20.37 14.23 -17.69
N LEU A 543 20.19 13.09 -17.00
CA LEU A 543 18.96 12.79 -16.27
C LEU A 543 18.75 13.70 -15.07
N SER A 544 19.80 14.13 -14.37
CA SER A 544 19.70 15.06 -13.24
C SER A 544 19.18 16.44 -13.62
N ARG A 545 19.30 16.79 -14.90
CA ARG A 545 18.80 18.04 -15.47
C ARG A 545 17.44 17.92 -16.14
N MET A 546 16.92 16.70 -16.24
CA MET A 546 15.58 16.47 -16.79
C MET A 546 14.54 16.79 -15.76
N VAL A 547 13.58 17.60 -16.13
CA VAL A 547 12.42 17.96 -15.32
C VAL A 547 11.15 17.71 -16.10
N ASN A 548 10.09 17.42 -15.36
CA ASN A 548 8.72 17.34 -15.85
C ASN A 548 7.78 17.72 -14.72
N GLY A 549 6.50 17.78 -14.98
CA GLY A 549 5.50 18.04 -13.97
C GLY A 549 4.20 18.56 -14.55
N CYS A 550 3.22 18.65 -13.68
CA CYS A 550 1.93 19.26 -14.01
C CYS A 550 1.23 19.77 -12.74
N VAL A 551 0.26 20.64 -12.96
CA VAL A 551 -0.78 20.92 -11.97
C VAL A 551 -2.05 20.22 -12.42
N MET A 552 -2.62 19.39 -11.58
CA MET A 552 -3.89 18.70 -11.84
C MET A 552 -4.97 19.29 -10.92
N THR A 553 -6.09 19.68 -11.52
CA THR A 553 -7.29 20.17 -10.80
C THR A 553 -8.48 19.30 -11.18
N VAL A 554 -9.25 18.87 -10.18
CA VAL A 554 -10.46 18.03 -10.37
C VAL A 554 -11.68 18.81 -9.90
N SER A 555 -12.80 18.67 -10.61
CA SER A 555 -14.07 19.27 -10.22
C SER A 555 -15.23 18.32 -10.48
N ASP A 556 -16.26 18.35 -9.63
CA ASP A 556 -17.55 17.73 -9.92
C ASP A 556 -18.15 18.39 -11.17
N ARG A 557 -18.61 17.59 -12.13
CA ARG A 557 -19.28 18.09 -13.34
C ARG A 557 -20.47 18.98 -13.03
N LYS A 558 -21.21 18.69 -11.96
CA LYS A 558 -22.37 19.48 -11.54
C LYS A 558 -22.02 20.87 -11.03
N ALA A 559 -20.78 21.07 -10.61
CA ALA A 559 -20.28 22.37 -10.15
C ALA A 559 -19.83 23.27 -11.30
N GLU A 560 -19.69 22.73 -12.51
CA GLU A 560 -19.18 23.44 -13.68
C GLU A 560 -20.26 23.60 -14.76
N SER A 561 -20.21 24.69 -15.49
CA SER A 561 -21.17 24.96 -16.58
C SER A 561 -20.94 24.06 -17.80
N SER A 562 -19.67 23.80 -18.14
CA SER A 562 -19.25 22.91 -19.22
C SER A 562 -17.77 22.55 -19.11
N LEU A 563 -17.34 21.52 -19.86
CA LEU A 563 -15.92 21.17 -20.00
C LEU A 563 -15.12 22.33 -20.60
N GLU A 564 -15.70 23.03 -21.57
CA GLU A 564 -15.09 24.18 -22.27
C GLU A 564 -14.88 25.37 -21.33
N ASP A 565 -15.81 25.67 -20.46
CA ASP A 565 -15.68 26.76 -19.48
C ASP A 565 -14.67 26.42 -18.39
N PHE A 566 -14.72 25.17 -17.90
CA PHE A 566 -13.74 24.63 -16.96
C PHE A 566 -12.33 24.71 -17.55
N HIS A 567 -12.14 24.25 -18.79
CA HIS A 567 -10.87 24.32 -19.50
C HIS A 567 -10.36 25.76 -19.67
N ARG A 568 -11.24 26.63 -20.16
CA ARG A 568 -10.91 28.05 -20.39
C ARG A 568 -10.51 28.76 -19.11
N ARG A 569 -11.20 28.50 -18.01
CA ARG A 569 -10.91 29.08 -16.69
C ARG A 569 -9.55 28.65 -16.19
N LEU A 570 -9.25 27.34 -16.22
CA LEU A 570 -8.01 26.81 -15.66
C LEU A 570 -6.78 27.04 -16.56
N SER A 571 -6.95 27.06 -17.87
CA SER A 571 -5.87 27.41 -18.81
C SER A 571 -5.39 28.88 -18.72
N ARG A 572 -6.13 29.74 -18.00
CA ARG A 572 -5.76 31.16 -17.73
C ARG A 572 -5.07 31.33 -16.39
N CYS A 573 -4.94 30.28 -15.57
CA CYS A 573 -4.24 30.40 -14.30
C CYS A 573 -2.75 30.72 -14.54
N ALA A 574 -2.21 31.56 -13.67
CA ALA A 574 -0.82 31.96 -13.79
C ALA A 574 0.10 30.81 -13.34
N VAL A 575 1.09 30.51 -14.17
CA VAL A 575 2.12 29.52 -13.87
C VAL A 575 3.48 30.16 -14.11
N THR A 576 4.31 30.17 -13.09
CA THR A 576 5.73 30.51 -13.18
C THR A 576 6.53 29.24 -12.92
N ASP A 577 7.35 28.85 -13.87
CA ASP A 577 8.23 27.69 -13.75
C ASP A 577 9.61 28.11 -14.24
N TYR A 578 10.51 28.37 -13.30
CA TYR A 578 11.85 28.85 -13.58
C TYR A 578 12.88 27.84 -13.13
N ILE A 579 13.78 27.47 -14.04
CA ILE A 579 14.83 26.49 -13.80
C ILE A 579 16.19 27.17 -13.92
N SER A 580 16.96 27.12 -12.85
CA SER A 580 18.36 27.51 -12.81
C SER A 580 19.27 26.25 -12.80
N ALA A 581 20.59 26.47 -12.79
CA ALA A 581 21.55 25.35 -12.76
C ALA A 581 21.38 24.41 -11.56
N ARG A 582 20.84 24.89 -10.44
CA ARG A 582 20.73 24.12 -9.18
C ARG A 582 19.34 24.09 -8.59
N HIS A 583 18.45 24.95 -9.01
CA HIS A 583 17.13 25.13 -8.41
C HIS A 583 16.04 25.20 -9.46
N ARG A 584 14.89 24.71 -9.11
CA ARG A 584 13.63 24.95 -9.82
C ARG A 584 12.70 25.72 -8.90
N TYR A 585 12.29 26.90 -9.32
CA TYR A 585 11.24 27.68 -8.67
C TYR A 585 9.95 27.49 -9.43
N PHE A 586 8.90 27.17 -8.69
CA PHE A 586 7.57 26.95 -9.22
C PHE A 586 6.54 27.75 -8.43
N LEU A 587 5.64 28.44 -9.14
CA LEU A 587 4.49 29.12 -8.57
C LEU A 587 3.27 28.93 -9.46
N TYR A 588 2.20 28.40 -8.88
CA TYR A 588 0.87 28.32 -9.51
C TYR A 588 -0.09 29.20 -8.73
N GLN A 589 -0.85 30.03 -9.46
CA GLN A 589 -1.82 30.93 -8.87
C GLN A 589 -3.19 30.79 -9.54
N ARG A 590 -4.16 30.46 -8.72
CA ARG A 590 -5.60 30.51 -9.00
C ARG A 590 -6.24 31.36 -7.91
N GLN A 591 -7.43 31.91 -8.13
CA GLN A 591 -8.10 32.83 -7.19
C GLN A 591 -8.12 32.32 -5.73
N ASP A 592 -8.26 31.02 -5.51
CA ASP A 592 -8.42 30.37 -4.20
C ASP A 592 -7.28 29.40 -3.83
N VAL A 593 -6.32 29.21 -4.73
CA VAL A 593 -5.19 28.28 -4.54
C VAL A 593 -3.91 28.89 -5.07
N GLU A 594 -2.92 28.98 -4.21
CA GLU A 594 -1.55 29.29 -4.57
C GLU A 594 -0.62 28.19 -4.07
N LEU A 595 0.17 27.62 -4.97
CA LEU A 595 1.16 26.60 -4.67
C LEU A 595 2.55 27.10 -5.07
N GLU A 596 3.45 27.20 -4.10
CA GLU A 596 4.82 27.66 -4.31
C GLU A 596 5.82 26.60 -3.84
N VAL A 597 6.81 26.29 -4.66
CA VAL A 597 7.86 25.33 -4.33
C VAL A 597 9.21 25.79 -4.88
N VAL A 598 10.25 25.65 -4.08
CA VAL A 598 11.63 25.71 -4.51
C VAL A 598 12.29 24.35 -4.31
N LEU A 599 12.79 23.78 -5.38
CA LEU A 599 13.51 22.51 -5.36
C LEU A 599 15.00 22.70 -5.61
N THR A 600 15.84 21.92 -4.94
CA THR A 600 17.18 21.61 -5.42
C THR A 600 17.09 20.50 -6.48
N MET A 601 17.91 20.59 -7.52
CA MET A 601 17.88 19.65 -8.63
C MET A 601 18.90 18.50 -8.47
N ASP A 602 19.97 18.75 -7.75
CA ASP A 602 21.01 17.75 -7.47
C ASP A 602 21.66 18.02 -6.09
N PRO A 603 21.39 17.19 -5.09
CA PRO A 603 20.36 16.15 -5.08
C PRO A 603 18.94 16.72 -5.19
N PHE A 604 18.04 15.97 -5.81
CA PHE A 604 16.65 16.37 -5.91
C PHE A 604 16.00 16.42 -4.52
N GLY A 605 15.48 17.59 -4.14
CA GLY A 605 14.87 17.79 -2.84
C GLY A 605 14.17 19.12 -2.72
N VAL A 606 13.25 19.23 -1.77
CA VAL A 606 12.49 20.46 -1.47
C VAL A 606 13.32 21.36 -0.58
N GLN A 607 13.49 22.61 -0.96
CA GLN A 607 14.06 23.66 -0.11
C GLN A 607 12.98 24.40 0.67
N THR A 608 11.96 24.85 -0.06
CA THR A 608 10.83 25.54 0.54
C THR A 608 9.55 25.18 -0.19
N GLU A 609 8.46 25.18 0.56
CA GLU A 609 7.11 25.01 0.04
C GLU A 609 6.15 25.95 0.77
N ALA A 610 5.19 26.51 0.06
CA ALA A 610 4.13 27.32 0.63
C ALA A 610 2.79 27.06 -0.07
N ILE A 611 1.73 27.13 0.72
CA ILE A 611 0.34 27.10 0.25
C ILE A 611 -0.32 28.40 0.65
N ASN A 612 -0.89 29.12 -0.31
CA ASN A 612 -1.55 30.41 -0.10
C ASN A 612 -0.65 31.42 0.64
N GLY A 613 0.62 31.49 0.21
CA GLY A 613 1.63 32.40 0.76
C GLY A 613 2.11 32.02 2.17
N ARG A 614 1.78 30.85 2.68
CA ARG A 614 2.17 30.43 4.03
C ARG A 614 2.96 29.13 3.99
N HIS A 615 4.13 29.15 4.60
CA HIS A 615 4.79 27.91 5.01
C HIS A 615 3.88 27.19 6.00
N ARG A 616 3.24 26.14 5.55
CA ARG A 616 2.38 25.32 6.40
C ARG A 616 3.05 23.96 6.60
N PRO A 617 3.66 23.73 7.77
CA PRO A 617 4.01 22.36 8.12
C PRO A 617 2.72 21.56 8.17
N ILE A 618 2.64 20.49 7.40
CA ILE A 618 1.49 19.57 7.49
C ILE A 618 1.41 19.07 8.94
N PRO A 619 0.26 19.21 9.59
CA PRO A 619 0.09 18.71 10.96
C PRO A 619 0.34 17.21 11.03
N VAL A 620 0.67 16.70 12.21
CA VAL A 620 0.81 15.25 12.38
C VAL A 620 -0.47 14.56 11.94
N PHE A 621 -1.61 15.07 12.38
CA PHE A 621 -2.92 14.62 11.92
C PHE A 621 -3.95 15.75 12.02
N GLU A 622 -4.68 15.99 10.94
CA GLU A 622 -5.80 16.92 10.89
C GLU A 622 -6.91 16.31 10.04
N SER A 623 -8.14 16.40 10.52
CA SER A 623 -9.34 15.97 9.80
C SER A 623 -10.54 16.79 10.24
N ASN A 624 -11.44 17.09 9.31
CA ASN A 624 -12.76 17.64 9.64
C ASN A 624 -13.84 16.55 9.82
N LEU A 625 -13.47 15.28 9.73
CA LEU A 625 -14.37 14.15 9.89
C LEU A 625 -14.43 13.63 11.32
N VAL A 626 -13.33 13.72 12.04
CA VAL A 626 -13.21 13.26 13.43
C VAL A 626 -12.42 14.26 14.25
N ASP A 627 -12.75 14.38 15.53
CA ASP A 627 -11.83 15.04 16.46
C ASP A 627 -10.69 14.07 16.76
N VAL A 628 -9.52 14.37 16.22
CA VAL A 628 -8.32 13.52 16.36
C VAL A 628 -7.90 13.32 17.81
N LYS A 629 -8.31 14.22 18.73
CA LYS A 629 -8.05 14.10 20.17
C LYS A 629 -8.78 12.93 20.81
N ASN A 630 -9.84 12.45 20.17
CA ASN A 630 -10.60 11.29 20.63
C ASN A 630 -10.01 9.95 20.20
N LEU A 631 -8.99 9.96 19.36
CA LEU A 631 -8.28 8.74 18.96
C LEU A 631 -7.21 8.36 20.01
N PRO A 632 -6.95 7.06 20.23
CA PRO A 632 -5.91 6.63 21.16
C PRO A 632 -4.56 7.33 20.86
N TRP A 633 -3.92 7.86 21.92
CA TRP A 633 -2.60 8.53 21.92
C TRP A 633 -2.48 9.81 21.09
N MET A 634 -3.58 10.38 20.64
CA MET A 634 -3.55 11.66 19.92
C MET A 634 -3.68 12.86 20.88
N THR A 635 -3.89 12.62 22.17
CA THR A 635 -3.90 13.65 23.21
C THR A 635 -2.50 13.80 23.80
N GLY A 636 -1.90 14.97 23.69
CA GLY A 636 -0.60 15.28 24.27
C GLY A 636 0.29 16.11 23.35
N PRO A 637 1.48 16.48 23.81
CA PRO A 637 2.42 17.19 22.97
C PRO A 637 2.75 16.28 21.79
N VAL A 638 2.35 16.73 20.63
CA VAL A 638 2.65 16.06 19.37
C VAL A 638 4.16 16.02 19.21
N ALA A 639 4.64 14.86 18.92
CA ALA A 639 6.02 14.53 18.73
C ALA A 639 6.79 15.55 17.88
N SER A 640 8.07 15.63 18.18
CA SER A 640 9.04 16.40 17.42
C SER A 640 8.89 16.13 15.91
N ASN A 641 9.20 17.11 15.10
CA ASN A 641 9.24 16.94 13.63
C ASN A 641 10.31 15.94 13.17
N LYS A 642 11.09 15.41 14.09
CA LYS A 642 12.14 14.41 13.82
C LYS A 642 11.57 13.01 13.95
N PRO A 643 11.86 12.11 12.99
CA PRO A 643 11.58 10.70 13.17
C PRO A 643 12.28 10.22 14.44
N HIS A 644 11.56 9.55 15.29
CA HIS A 644 12.12 8.98 16.50
C HIS A 644 12.12 7.46 16.37
N PHE A 645 13.23 6.93 15.93
CA PHE A 645 13.39 5.49 15.82
C PHE A 645 13.43 4.87 17.22
N PRO A 646 12.79 3.70 17.40
CA PRO A 646 12.78 3.00 18.69
C PRO A 646 14.18 2.66 19.24
N TRP A 647 15.17 2.64 18.36
CA TRP A 647 16.59 2.33 18.65
C TRP A 647 17.54 3.53 18.54
N GLY A 648 17.01 4.77 18.54
CA GLY A 648 17.82 5.99 18.60
C GLY A 648 18.18 6.61 17.25
N ASP A 649 18.83 7.76 17.32
CA ASP A 649 19.04 8.66 16.16
C ASP A 649 20.11 8.19 15.16
N ASN A 650 20.85 7.13 15.45
CA ASN A 650 21.93 6.65 14.58
C ASN A 650 21.47 6.09 13.23
N MET A 651 20.16 5.91 13.08
CA MET A 651 19.54 5.38 11.86
C MET A 651 19.50 6.40 10.72
N THR A 652 19.50 7.69 11.04
CA THR A 652 19.37 8.78 10.06
C THR A 652 20.60 8.92 9.15
N GLN A 653 21.72 8.31 9.53
CA GLN A 653 22.97 8.40 8.79
C GLN A 653 23.22 7.26 7.81
N LEU A 654 22.36 6.26 7.76
CA LEU A 654 22.56 5.11 6.90
C LEU A 654 21.89 5.32 5.53
N PRO A 655 22.58 5.00 4.42
CA PRO A 655 21.94 5.02 3.12
C PRO A 655 20.74 4.08 3.12
N TRP A 656 19.59 4.57 2.75
CA TRP A 656 18.37 3.79 2.75
C TRP A 656 18.40 2.54 1.87
N THR A 657 19.25 2.54 0.85
CA THR A 657 19.51 1.37 -0.01
C THR A 657 20.11 0.19 0.74
N ASN A 658 20.60 0.42 1.97
CA ASN A 658 21.20 -0.59 2.83
C ASN A 658 20.44 -0.73 4.15
N TRP A 659 19.15 -0.42 4.16
CA TRP A 659 18.33 -0.42 5.36
C TRP A 659 18.28 -1.79 6.07
N TRP A 660 18.39 -2.91 5.35
CA TRP A 660 18.53 -4.24 5.94
C TRP A 660 19.85 -4.46 6.68
N LEU A 661 20.87 -3.64 6.44
CA LEU A 661 22.13 -3.68 7.18
C LEU A 661 22.07 -2.92 8.51
N ILE A 662 21.00 -2.15 8.73
CA ILE A 662 20.80 -1.37 9.95
C ILE A 662 20.87 -2.27 11.18
N GLY A 663 20.29 -3.47 11.10
CA GLY A 663 20.35 -4.45 12.17
C GLY A 663 21.74 -4.91 12.58
N SER A 664 22.76 -4.67 11.76
CA SER A 664 24.15 -5.08 12.07
C SER A 664 25.02 -4.02 12.72
N ARG A 665 24.52 -2.79 12.92
CA ARG A 665 25.32 -1.66 13.42
C ARG A 665 24.72 -1.03 14.67
N GLY A 666 25.18 -1.47 15.84
CA GLY A 666 25.03 -0.75 17.10
C GLY A 666 23.61 -0.43 17.56
N LEU A 667 22.64 -1.24 17.18
CA LEU A 667 21.30 -1.14 17.75
C LEU A 667 21.33 -1.33 19.27
N PRO A 668 20.43 -0.69 20.02
CA PRO A 668 20.25 -0.98 21.42
C PRO A 668 20.09 -2.48 21.62
N THR A 669 20.63 -2.98 22.69
CA THR A 669 20.45 -4.38 23.10
C THR A 669 18.97 -4.73 23.05
N GLU A 670 18.65 -5.79 22.33
CA GLU A 670 17.31 -6.36 22.31
C GLU A 670 16.86 -6.65 23.74
N PRO A 671 15.56 -6.59 24.04
CA PRO A 671 15.07 -6.98 25.35
C PRO A 671 15.36 -8.46 25.62
N PRO A 672 15.13 -8.95 26.81
CA PRO A 672 15.70 -10.19 27.41
C PRO A 672 15.76 -11.43 26.51
N TYR A 673 14.93 -11.46 25.47
CA TYR A 673 14.82 -12.64 24.63
C TYR A 673 16.04 -12.89 23.72
N SER A 674 16.74 -11.84 23.29
CA SER A 674 17.94 -12.00 22.44
C SER A 674 19.08 -12.77 23.14
N ALA A 675 19.11 -12.75 24.46
CA ALA A 675 20.09 -13.48 25.24
C ALA A 675 19.79 -14.99 25.33
N VAL A 676 18.50 -15.37 25.26
CA VAL A 676 18.06 -16.77 25.35
C VAL A 676 18.26 -17.52 24.05
N SER A 677 18.14 -16.80 22.89
CA SER A 677 18.29 -17.39 21.58
C SER A 677 19.73 -17.79 21.21
N GLN A 678 20.72 -17.33 21.99
CA GLN A 678 22.13 -17.65 21.74
C GLN A 678 22.59 -19.00 22.33
N GLY A 679 21.74 -19.67 23.11
CA GLY A 679 22.03 -20.96 23.73
C GLY A 679 21.78 -22.11 22.74
N ALA A 680 22.85 -22.75 22.32
CA ALA A 680 22.90 -24.07 21.67
C ALA A 680 21.74 -24.43 20.75
N ASP A 681 21.74 -23.87 19.58
CA ASP A 681 20.85 -24.27 18.49
C ASP A 681 21.49 -25.41 17.67
N PRO A 682 20.94 -26.64 17.76
CA PRO A 682 21.46 -27.75 16.95
C PRO A 682 21.19 -27.59 15.45
N ILE A 683 20.36 -26.62 15.05
CA ILE A 683 19.94 -26.43 13.66
C ILE A 683 20.84 -25.41 12.96
N ASN A 684 21.36 -24.42 13.67
CA ASN A 684 22.24 -23.37 13.09
C ASN A 684 23.73 -23.70 13.32
N LYS A 685 24.25 -24.72 12.64
CA LYS A 685 25.69 -25.00 12.59
C LYS A 685 26.47 -24.16 11.59
N LYS A 686 25.87 -23.15 10.95
CA LYS A 686 26.57 -22.23 10.06
C LYS A 686 26.53 -20.81 10.66
N PRO A 687 27.66 -20.11 10.74
CA PRO A 687 27.65 -18.71 11.11
C PRO A 687 26.87 -17.90 10.08
N LEU A 688 26.05 -17.00 10.57
CA LEU A 688 25.34 -16.01 9.76
C LEU A 688 26.32 -15.14 8.96
#